data_fac2e66b3efd34285f660ae1cbd440e8
#
_entry.id   fac2e66b3efd34285f660ae1cbd440e8
#
_cell.length_a   1.000
_cell.length_b   1.000
_cell.length_c   1.000
_cell.angle_alpha   90.00
_cell.angle_beta   90.00
_cell.angle_gamma   90.00
#
_symmetry.space_group_name_H-M   'P 1'
#
loop_
_entity.id
_entity.type
_entity.pdbx_description
1 polymer ?
#
loop_
_entity_poly.entity_id
_entity_poly.type
_entity_poly.pdbx_seq_one_letter_code
_entity_poly.pdbx_strand_id
1 'polypeptide(L)'
;MTEIHALRNAYRHDKAALLATMQATGASTRGIRLMLRKLSTLTGGLLQALWQRAQLPADLALVAVGGFGRDQLFPYSDVDVLLLLPEGCTTDSGCELRAQLESFIGSCWDAGLEIGSSVRTVAECLAESAQDVTVQTSLLEARLICGNGALFAQFQQQYSAQLNPQAFLVAKTLEMRQRHTKYENTPYALEPNCKESPGGLRDLQMILWVARAAGLGRTWKELAASGMATAFEVRQIERNEALLCLVRSRLHAIAGRHEDRLVFDLQTAVAESFGYRSQAPDGTRLALRASEALMRRYYWAAKAVSQLSQILLLNIEERLNPSTHAPRPINARFFEKAGLIEVASDDLYERDPHAILETFLLHQTTAGLKDLSARTLRALYNARGVMDGAFRRDPVNRAAFMRILQQPSGITHAMRLMNQTSVLGRYLWAFRGIVGQMQHDLFHVYTVDQHILMVLRNMRRFFMAEHTHEYPFCSQLAAGWDKPWILYVAALFHDIGKGRGGDHSQIGAMEVRRFCRQHGVDREDARLIEFLVREHLTMSTVAQKQDLSDPDVIAAFAQRVGNERNLTAMYLLTVADIRGTSPKVWNAWKGKLLEDLYRATLRTLGGRAPDAAAEIEARKREALVLLALNALPLEAHKALWATLDVSYFMRHEAADIAWHTRHLSRHVGAPQPVVRARQSLAGEGLQVMVYAPDQADLFARICSYFDRAGFSILDARVHTANNGHALDTFQVVASAQPGHYRELTHMVESDLMRAIETGGPLPEPAVRRVSRR
;
A
#
# COMPACT_ATOMS: atom_id res chain seq x y z
N MET A 1 -24.07 -15.74 42.98
CA MET A 1 -24.49 -15.04 41.72
C MET A 1 -24.70 -13.54 41.97
N THR A 2 -25.41 -13.11 42.97
CA THR A 2 -25.72 -11.67 43.22
C THR A 2 -24.49 -10.77 43.35
N GLU A 3 -23.43 -11.25 44.01
CA GLU A 3 -22.20 -10.48 44.28
C GLU A 3 -21.32 -10.33 43.01
N ILE A 4 -21.20 -11.36 42.14
CA ILE A 4 -20.49 -11.25 40.85
C ILE A 4 -21.22 -10.25 39.93
N HIS A 5 -22.53 -10.25 39.96
CA HIS A 5 -23.32 -9.26 39.19
C HIS A 5 -23.10 -7.83 39.71
N ALA A 6 -22.93 -7.62 41.02
CA ALA A 6 -22.60 -6.30 41.57
C ALA A 6 -21.22 -5.85 41.12
N LEU A 7 -20.18 -6.71 41.21
CA LEU A 7 -18.84 -6.44 40.71
C LEU A 7 -18.81 -6.12 39.23
N ARG A 8 -19.51 -6.91 38.42
CA ARG A 8 -19.66 -6.67 36.98
C ARG A 8 -20.28 -5.32 36.68
N ASN A 9 -21.35 -4.94 37.36
CA ASN A 9 -22.03 -3.67 37.13
C ASN A 9 -21.16 -2.47 37.53
N ALA A 10 -20.47 -2.56 38.66
CA ALA A 10 -19.51 -1.52 39.11
C ALA A 10 -18.39 -1.37 38.07
N TYR A 11 -17.76 -2.47 37.65
CA TYR A 11 -16.72 -2.47 36.62
C TYR A 11 -17.18 -1.84 35.30
N ARG A 12 -18.37 -2.23 34.83
CA ARG A 12 -18.94 -1.67 33.60
C ARG A 12 -19.21 -0.18 33.69
N HIS A 13 -19.73 0.27 34.81
CA HIS A 13 -19.98 1.69 35.06
C HIS A 13 -18.67 2.51 35.01
N ASP A 14 -17.67 2.09 35.75
CA ASP A 14 -16.39 2.80 35.84
C ASP A 14 -15.63 2.76 34.54
N LYS A 15 -15.66 1.63 33.83
CA LYS A 15 -15.11 1.51 32.47
C LYS A 15 -15.79 2.48 31.50
N ALA A 16 -17.12 2.57 31.54
CA ALA A 16 -17.88 3.48 30.67
C ALA A 16 -17.54 4.94 30.96
N ALA A 17 -17.38 5.33 32.23
CA ALA A 17 -16.96 6.68 32.64
C ALA A 17 -15.55 7.04 32.10
N LEU A 18 -14.59 6.09 32.18
CA LEU A 18 -13.26 6.28 31.61
C LEU A 18 -13.30 6.47 30.09
N LEU A 19 -14.11 5.67 29.38
CA LEU A 19 -14.26 5.78 27.93
C LEU A 19 -14.93 7.10 27.50
N ALA A 20 -15.94 7.56 28.22
CA ALA A 20 -16.58 8.85 27.99
C ALA A 20 -15.58 10.01 28.16
N THR A 21 -14.73 9.95 29.20
CA THR A 21 -13.65 10.94 29.39
C THR A 21 -12.68 10.95 28.21
N MET A 22 -12.30 9.79 27.67
CA MET A 22 -11.43 9.69 26.50
C MET A 22 -12.10 10.30 25.26
N GLN A 23 -13.38 10.03 25.04
CA GLN A 23 -14.12 10.56 23.88
C GLN A 23 -14.19 12.10 23.93
N ALA A 24 -14.33 12.70 25.09
CA ALA A 24 -14.40 14.14 25.27
C ALA A 24 -13.08 14.89 24.98
N THR A 25 -11.93 14.19 24.88
CA THR A 25 -10.61 14.81 24.67
C THR A 25 -10.36 15.36 23.27
N GLY A 26 -11.24 15.07 22.29
CA GLY A 26 -11.04 15.45 20.87
C GLY A 26 -9.70 14.95 20.33
N ALA A 27 -8.96 15.74 19.57
CA ALA A 27 -7.67 15.36 19.00
C ALA A 27 -6.49 15.34 20.00
N SER A 28 -6.74 15.63 21.27
CA SER A 28 -5.69 15.68 22.31
C SER A 28 -5.22 14.28 22.70
N THR A 29 -3.92 14.06 22.64
CA THR A 29 -3.28 12.81 23.09
C THR A 29 -2.89 12.86 24.57
N ARG A 30 -3.14 14.00 25.24
CA ARG A 30 -2.84 14.14 26.69
C ARG A 30 -3.74 13.19 27.48
N GLY A 31 -3.13 12.50 28.44
CA GLY A 31 -3.87 11.62 29.35
C GLY A 31 -4.16 10.22 28.83
N ILE A 32 -3.94 9.90 27.54
CA ILE A 32 -4.26 8.55 27.02
C ILE A 32 -3.50 7.44 27.76
N ARG A 33 -2.21 7.63 28.05
CA ARG A 33 -1.42 6.65 28.83
C ARG A 33 -1.96 6.47 30.24
N LEU A 34 -2.38 7.58 30.89
CA LEU A 34 -2.98 7.52 32.19
C LEU A 34 -4.33 6.79 32.14
N MET A 35 -5.12 7.01 31.13
CA MET A 35 -6.39 6.31 30.92
C MET A 35 -6.20 4.81 30.76
N LEU A 36 -5.25 4.37 29.93
CA LEU A 36 -4.93 2.94 29.74
C LEU A 36 -4.46 2.30 31.05
N ARG A 37 -3.65 3.03 31.82
CA ARG A 37 -3.21 2.58 33.18
C ARG A 37 -4.38 2.49 34.14
N LYS A 38 -5.28 3.50 34.18
CA LYS A 38 -6.48 3.45 35.01
C LYS A 38 -7.37 2.25 34.67
N LEU A 39 -7.52 1.95 33.36
CA LEU A 39 -8.28 0.77 32.96
C LEU A 39 -7.60 -0.53 33.38
N SER A 40 -6.27 -0.61 33.30
CA SER A 40 -5.49 -1.74 33.80
C SER A 40 -5.66 -1.89 35.34
N THR A 41 -5.59 -0.79 36.09
CA THR A 41 -5.79 -0.78 37.55
C THR A 41 -7.21 -1.21 37.91
N LEU A 42 -8.22 -0.70 37.22
CA LEU A 42 -9.62 -1.07 37.45
C LEU A 42 -9.84 -2.57 37.23
N THR A 43 -9.27 -3.11 36.12
CA THR A 43 -9.35 -4.55 35.82
C THR A 43 -8.58 -5.38 36.85
N GLY A 44 -7.40 -4.92 37.29
CA GLY A 44 -6.63 -5.56 38.36
C GLY A 44 -7.40 -5.63 39.67
N GLY A 45 -8.09 -4.55 40.03
CA GLY A 45 -8.95 -4.52 41.22
C GLY A 45 -10.12 -5.52 41.16
N LEU A 46 -10.76 -5.65 40.02
CA LEU A 46 -11.78 -6.68 39.79
C LEU A 46 -11.21 -8.10 39.92
N LEU A 47 -10.04 -8.36 39.32
CA LEU A 47 -9.37 -9.66 39.43
C LEU A 47 -8.98 -9.98 40.89
N GLN A 48 -8.49 -9.00 41.65
CA GLN A 48 -8.20 -9.18 43.08
C GLN A 48 -9.43 -9.54 43.90
N ALA A 49 -10.58 -8.87 43.67
CA ALA A 49 -11.83 -9.18 44.32
C ALA A 49 -12.34 -10.61 43.98
N LEU A 50 -12.24 -11.03 42.71
CA LEU A 50 -12.60 -12.38 42.28
C LEU A 50 -11.66 -13.43 42.85
N TRP A 51 -10.34 -13.12 42.96
CA TRP A 51 -9.32 -13.98 43.57
C TRP A 51 -9.63 -14.24 45.06
N GLN A 52 -9.88 -13.19 45.84
CA GLN A 52 -10.23 -13.29 47.26
C GLN A 52 -11.49 -14.14 47.47
N ARG A 53 -12.46 -13.97 46.60
CA ARG A 53 -13.70 -14.73 46.64
C ARG A 53 -13.50 -16.22 46.36
N ALA A 54 -12.62 -16.56 45.43
CA ALA A 54 -12.34 -17.94 45.02
C ALA A 54 -11.62 -18.74 46.10
N GLN A 55 -11.13 -18.06 47.19
CA GLN A 55 -10.38 -18.68 48.29
C GLN A 55 -9.27 -19.64 47.83
N LEU A 56 -8.54 -19.20 46.81
CA LEU A 56 -7.43 -19.98 46.27
C LEU A 56 -6.30 -20.10 47.31
N PRO A 57 -5.49 -21.19 47.27
CA PRO A 57 -4.38 -21.40 48.17
C PRO A 57 -3.40 -20.21 48.18
N ALA A 58 -2.88 -19.88 49.41
CA ALA A 58 -2.07 -18.69 49.62
C ALA A 58 -0.66 -18.77 48.97
N ASP A 59 -0.24 -19.95 48.55
CA ASP A 59 1.04 -20.23 47.90
C ASP A 59 1.02 -20.00 46.36
N LEU A 60 -0.16 -19.73 45.81
CA LEU A 60 -0.31 -19.37 44.38
C LEU A 60 -0.09 -17.86 44.16
N ALA A 61 0.23 -17.50 42.90
CA ALA A 61 0.31 -16.11 42.51
C ALA A 61 -0.49 -15.85 41.21
N LEU A 62 -1.27 -14.76 41.19
CA LEU A 62 -1.92 -14.24 39.97
C LEU A 62 -1.05 -13.17 39.38
N VAL A 63 -0.64 -13.37 38.14
CA VAL A 63 0.32 -12.53 37.42
C VAL A 63 -0.30 -12.00 36.10
N ALA A 64 -0.28 -10.70 35.92
CA ALA A 64 -0.59 -10.09 34.63
C ALA A 64 0.56 -10.28 33.63
N VAL A 65 0.28 -10.66 32.41
CA VAL A 65 1.30 -10.85 31.37
C VAL A 65 0.95 -10.06 30.10
N GLY A 66 1.86 -9.97 29.16
CA GLY A 66 1.64 -9.27 27.90
C GLY A 66 1.24 -7.80 28.07
N GLY A 67 0.22 -7.34 27.32
CA GLY A 67 -0.28 -5.96 27.37
C GLY A 67 -0.78 -5.54 28.75
N PHE A 68 -1.45 -6.42 29.45
CA PHE A 68 -1.93 -6.21 30.81
C PHE A 68 -0.77 -6.15 31.82
N GLY A 69 0.26 -6.96 31.58
CA GLY A 69 1.51 -6.94 32.39
C GLY A 69 2.24 -5.60 32.29
N ARG A 70 2.25 -4.95 31.10
CA ARG A 70 2.81 -3.60 30.87
C ARG A 70 2.00 -2.46 31.52
N ASP A 71 0.90 -2.75 32.16
CA ASP A 71 -0.02 -1.75 32.66
C ASP A 71 -0.69 -0.89 31.56
N GLN A 72 -0.91 -1.51 30.41
CA GLN A 72 -1.53 -0.90 29.23
C GLN A 72 -2.68 -1.79 28.73
N LEU A 73 -3.88 -1.53 29.23
CA LEU A 73 -5.08 -2.24 28.77
C LEU A 73 -5.91 -1.33 27.87
N PHE A 74 -6.20 -1.81 26.64
CA PHE A 74 -7.09 -1.10 25.72
C PHE A 74 -8.56 -1.50 25.97
N PRO A 75 -9.54 -0.69 25.53
CA PRO A 75 -10.95 -0.84 25.92
C PRO A 75 -11.57 -2.23 25.73
N TYR A 76 -11.15 -2.95 24.68
CA TYR A 76 -11.64 -4.29 24.35
C TYR A 76 -10.48 -5.26 24.06
N SER A 77 -9.34 -5.08 24.73
CA SER A 77 -8.25 -6.05 24.66
C SER A 77 -8.48 -7.19 25.65
N ASP A 78 -7.98 -8.37 25.30
CA ASP A 78 -7.92 -9.52 26.19
C ASP A 78 -7.13 -9.19 27.45
N VAL A 79 -7.51 -9.84 28.54
CA VAL A 79 -6.86 -9.74 29.85
C VAL A 79 -6.02 -11.00 30.06
N ASP A 80 -4.73 -10.92 29.70
CA ASP A 80 -3.84 -12.07 29.78
C ASP A 80 -3.28 -12.23 31.19
N VAL A 81 -3.51 -13.40 31.81
CA VAL A 81 -3.01 -13.74 33.14
C VAL A 81 -2.31 -15.09 33.20
N LEU A 82 -1.35 -15.17 34.05
CA LEU A 82 -0.66 -16.40 34.44
C LEU A 82 -1.01 -16.72 35.92
N LEU A 83 -1.54 -17.91 36.13
CA LEU A 83 -1.74 -18.52 37.44
C LEU A 83 -0.46 -19.31 37.74
N LEU A 84 0.42 -18.72 38.53
CA LEU A 84 1.73 -19.29 38.89
C LEU A 84 1.59 -20.23 40.09
N LEU A 85 2.01 -21.45 39.88
CA LEU A 85 1.94 -22.55 40.84
C LEU A 85 3.33 -22.79 41.47
N PRO A 86 3.40 -23.17 42.77
CA PRO A 86 4.63 -23.71 43.36
C PRO A 86 5.01 -25.07 42.74
N GLU A 87 6.27 -25.45 42.83
CA GLU A 87 6.76 -26.73 42.33
C GLU A 87 6.06 -27.91 43.04
N GLY A 88 5.78 -28.95 42.27
CA GLY A 88 5.09 -30.14 42.76
C GLY A 88 3.57 -30.05 42.82
N CYS A 89 2.96 -28.88 42.54
CA CYS A 89 1.52 -28.78 42.32
C CYS A 89 1.13 -29.38 40.98
N THR A 90 0.16 -30.28 40.98
CA THR A 90 -0.42 -30.84 39.77
C THR A 90 -1.87 -30.37 39.61
N THR A 91 -2.28 -30.18 38.35
CA THR A 91 -3.66 -29.87 37.96
C THR A 91 -4.33 -31.07 37.30
N ASP A 92 -3.99 -32.29 37.70
CA ASP A 92 -4.53 -33.53 37.19
C ASP A 92 -6.05 -33.65 37.40
N SER A 93 -6.68 -34.43 36.55
CA SER A 93 -8.12 -34.65 36.57
C SER A 93 -8.60 -35.16 37.96
N GLY A 94 -9.48 -34.37 38.64
CA GLY A 94 -10.02 -34.69 39.94
C GLY A 94 -9.33 -33.99 41.11
N CYS A 95 -8.32 -33.16 40.88
CA CYS A 95 -7.70 -32.34 41.92
C CYS A 95 -8.62 -31.17 42.34
N GLU A 96 -8.76 -30.91 43.64
CA GLU A 96 -9.56 -29.81 44.19
C GLU A 96 -9.07 -28.45 43.68
N LEU A 97 -7.75 -28.28 43.55
CA LEU A 97 -7.14 -27.08 43.02
C LEU A 97 -7.63 -26.76 41.59
N ARG A 98 -7.75 -27.78 40.74
CA ARG A 98 -8.27 -27.60 39.37
C ARG A 98 -9.67 -27.05 39.37
N ALA A 99 -10.57 -27.60 40.18
CA ALA A 99 -11.94 -27.13 40.31
C ALA A 99 -12.01 -25.67 40.79
N GLN A 100 -11.15 -25.31 41.74
CA GLN A 100 -11.07 -23.93 42.23
C GLN A 100 -10.55 -22.96 41.18
N LEU A 101 -9.53 -23.33 40.36
CA LEU A 101 -9.01 -22.54 39.25
C LEU A 101 -10.04 -22.38 38.14
N GLU A 102 -10.75 -23.44 37.78
CA GLU A 102 -11.83 -23.40 36.77
C GLU A 102 -12.99 -22.50 37.27
N SER A 103 -13.34 -22.57 38.56
CA SER A 103 -14.35 -21.68 39.15
C SER A 103 -13.91 -20.21 39.17
N PHE A 104 -12.63 -19.92 39.44
CA PHE A 104 -12.09 -18.56 39.33
C PHE A 104 -12.14 -18.03 37.91
N ILE A 105 -11.68 -18.80 36.93
CA ILE A 105 -11.71 -18.42 35.51
C ILE A 105 -13.16 -18.21 35.04
N GLY A 106 -14.07 -19.11 35.40
CA GLY A 106 -15.51 -18.95 35.11
C GLY A 106 -16.08 -17.67 35.73
N SER A 107 -15.70 -17.33 36.95
CA SER A 107 -16.12 -16.08 37.62
C SER A 107 -15.60 -14.84 36.87
N CYS A 108 -14.40 -14.89 36.27
CA CYS A 108 -13.88 -13.80 35.44
C CYS A 108 -14.74 -13.61 34.18
N TRP A 109 -15.14 -14.68 33.52
CA TRP A 109 -16.05 -14.63 32.37
C TRP A 109 -17.43 -14.07 32.75
N ASP A 110 -17.98 -14.53 33.90
CA ASP A 110 -19.26 -14.07 34.43
C ASP A 110 -19.23 -12.57 34.79
N ALA A 111 -18.06 -12.09 35.25
CA ALA A 111 -17.83 -10.68 35.51
C ALA A 111 -17.66 -9.85 34.23
N GLY A 112 -17.58 -10.48 33.04
CA GLY A 112 -17.48 -9.85 31.73
C GLY A 112 -16.06 -9.48 31.31
N LEU A 113 -15.06 -10.20 31.81
CA LEU A 113 -13.68 -10.12 31.35
C LEU A 113 -13.42 -11.18 30.27
N GLU A 114 -12.86 -10.75 29.13
CA GLU A 114 -12.29 -11.66 28.13
C GLU A 114 -10.87 -12.03 28.61
N ILE A 115 -10.78 -13.13 29.36
CA ILE A 115 -9.54 -13.53 30.03
C ILE A 115 -8.82 -14.60 29.19
N GLY A 116 -7.54 -14.34 28.85
CA GLY A 116 -6.58 -15.34 28.40
C GLY A 116 -5.79 -15.85 29.61
N SER A 117 -5.98 -17.13 29.98
CA SER A 117 -5.36 -17.68 31.18
C SER A 117 -4.38 -18.81 30.85
N SER A 118 -3.26 -18.84 31.54
CA SER A 118 -2.35 -19.98 31.58
C SER A 118 -2.07 -20.35 33.05
N VAL A 119 -1.92 -21.64 33.31
CA VAL A 119 -1.64 -22.21 34.62
C VAL A 119 -0.34 -22.98 34.54
N ARG A 120 0.71 -22.54 35.24
CA ARG A 120 2.06 -23.11 35.13
C ARG A 120 2.85 -22.98 36.42
N THR A 121 3.74 -23.95 36.64
CA THR A 121 4.83 -23.83 37.59
C THR A 121 5.95 -22.94 37.06
N VAL A 122 6.90 -22.56 37.91
CA VAL A 122 8.09 -21.80 37.46
C VAL A 122 8.89 -22.59 36.43
N ALA A 123 9.10 -23.89 36.63
CA ALA A 123 9.82 -24.76 35.71
C ALA A 123 9.15 -24.83 34.31
N GLU A 124 7.82 -24.97 34.29
CA GLU A 124 7.07 -24.99 33.03
C GLU A 124 7.16 -23.63 32.30
N CYS A 125 7.09 -22.51 33.04
CA CYS A 125 7.28 -21.17 32.44
C CYS A 125 8.66 -21.06 31.76
N LEU A 126 9.71 -21.54 32.40
CA LEU A 126 11.07 -21.52 31.88
C LEU A 126 11.23 -22.44 30.67
N ALA A 127 10.68 -23.65 30.73
CA ALA A 127 10.75 -24.61 29.63
C ALA A 127 10.05 -24.09 28.36
N GLU A 128 8.83 -23.56 28.48
CA GLU A 128 8.10 -23.02 27.34
C GLU A 128 8.72 -21.75 26.79
N SER A 129 9.22 -20.87 27.67
CA SER A 129 9.88 -19.63 27.22
C SER A 129 11.17 -19.91 26.42
N ALA A 130 11.81 -21.06 26.65
CA ALA A 130 12.98 -21.46 25.89
C ALA A 130 12.64 -21.92 24.45
N GLN A 131 11.39 -22.33 24.20
CA GLN A 131 10.94 -22.85 22.89
C GLN A 131 10.16 -21.81 22.07
N ASP A 132 9.42 -20.89 22.73
CA ASP A 132 8.55 -19.91 22.07
C ASP A 132 8.90 -18.49 22.53
N VAL A 133 9.38 -17.68 21.56
CA VAL A 133 9.71 -16.27 21.79
C VAL A 133 8.48 -15.42 22.13
N THR A 134 7.25 -15.85 21.76
CA THR A 134 6.02 -15.17 22.12
C THR A 134 5.71 -15.36 23.61
N VAL A 135 5.83 -16.58 24.10
CA VAL A 135 5.74 -16.90 25.53
C VAL A 135 6.83 -16.15 26.30
N GLN A 136 8.08 -16.21 25.81
CA GLN A 136 9.20 -15.50 26.41
C GLN A 136 8.91 -14.00 26.51
N THR A 137 8.36 -13.37 25.46
CA THR A 137 7.99 -11.94 25.48
C THR A 137 6.87 -11.65 26.48
N SER A 138 5.86 -12.50 26.57
CA SER A 138 4.74 -12.36 27.49
C SER A 138 5.21 -12.41 28.94
N LEU A 139 6.09 -13.35 29.27
CA LEU A 139 6.68 -13.51 30.60
C LEU A 139 7.68 -12.38 30.94
N LEU A 140 8.37 -11.81 29.97
CA LEU A 140 9.21 -10.63 30.17
C LEU A 140 8.42 -9.45 30.76
N GLU A 141 7.14 -9.33 30.41
CA GLU A 141 6.25 -8.27 30.88
C GLU A 141 5.47 -8.60 32.15
N ALA A 142 5.75 -9.75 32.77
CA ALA A 142 5.05 -10.22 33.95
C ALA A 142 5.03 -9.20 35.12
N ARG A 143 3.84 -9.04 35.71
CA ARG A 143 3.58 -8.17 36.86
C ARG A 143 2.62 -8.85 37.84
N LEU A 144 3.01 -8.93 39.12
CA LEU A 144 2.17 -9.51 40.16
C LEU A 144 0.89 -8.68 40.34
N ILE A 145 -0.27 -9.34 40.33
CA ILE A 145 -1.56 -8.75 40.68
C ILE A 145 -1.85 -8.99 42.15
N CYS A 146 -1.82 -10.24 42.58
CA CYS A 146 -2.00 -10.67 44.00
C CYS A 146 -1.47 -12.09 44.20
N GLY A 147 -1.49 -12.58 45.46
CA GLY A 147 -1.02 -13.90 45.87
C GLY A 147 0.44 -13.89 46.34
N ASN A 148 1.15 -15.01 46.14
CA ASN A 148 2.47 -15.26 46.68
C ASN A 148 3.57 -14.42 46.01
N GLY A 149 4.02 -13.33 46.68
CA GLY A 149 5.09 -12.47 46.19
C GLY A 149 6.47 -13.15 46.15
N ALA A 150 6.75 -14.11 47.07
CA ALA A 150 8.02 -14.84 47.07
C ALA A 150 8.14 -15.79 45.88
N LEU A 151 7.06 -16.47 45.53
CA LEU A 151 6.98 -17.34 44.32
C LEU A 151 7.20 -16.51 43.03
N PHE A 152 6.56 -15.34 42.97
CA PHE A 152 6.75 -14.43 41.84
C PHE A 152 8.20 -13.90 41.75
N ALA A 153 8.82 -13.56 42.87
CA ALA A 153 10.21 -13.12 42.91
C ALA A 153 11.17 -14.23 42.45
N GLN A 154 10.93 -15.47 42.90
CA GLN A 154 11.67 -16.66 42.42
C GLN A 154 11.56 -16.82 40.91
N PHE A 155 10.34 -16.75 40.37
CA PHE A 155 10.10 -16.80 38.92
C PHE A 155 10.90 -15.71 38.19
N GLN A 156 10.82 -14.45 38.65
CA GLN A 156 11.53 -13.33 38.00
C GLN A 156 13.04 -13.52 37.99
N GLN A 157 13.60 -14.01 39.09
CA GLN A 157 15.04 -14.27 39.21
C GLN A 157 15.49 -15.36 38.24
N GLN A 158 14.82 -16.51 38.23
CA GLN A 158 15.19 -17.65 37.36
C GLN A 158 14.98 -17.30 35.89
N TYR A 159 13.85 -16.64 35.53
CA TYR A 159 13.57 -16.18 34.21
C TYR A 159 14.65 -15.21 33.68
N SER A 160 15.04 -14.22 34.52
CA SER A 160 16.07 -13.26 34.11
C SER A 160 17.46 -13.91 33.94
N ALA A 161 17.77 -14.96 34.71
CA ALA A 161 19.04 -15.70 34.59
C ALA A 161 19.10 -16.55 33.30
N GLN A 162 17.97 -17.03 32.80
CA GLN A 162 17.89 -17.83 31.57
C GLN A 162 17.87 -16.99 30.30
N LEU A 163 17.48 -15.71 30.39
CA LEU A 163 17.27 -14.87 29.22
C LEU A 163 18.59 -14.54 28.53
N ASN A 164 18.73 -14.95 27.25
CA ASN A 164 19.87 -14.60 26.40
C ASN A 164 19.50 -13.41 25.51
N PRO A 165 20.07 -12.21 25.71
CA PRO A 165 19.72 -11.02 24.96
C PRO A 165 19.99 -11.11 23.47
N GLN A 166 21.08 -11.73 23.05
CA GLN A 166 21.45 -11.87 21.62
C GLN A 166 20.47 -12.81 20.90
N ALA A 167 20.18 -13.97 21.48
CA ALA A 167 19.22 -14.92 20.92
C ALA A 167 17.81 -14.30 20.85
N PHE A 168 17.40 -13.57 21.89
CA PHE A 168 16.12 -12.86 21.94
C PHE A 168 16.02 -11.77 20.86
N LEU A 169 17.08 -10.96 20.66
CA LEU A 169 17.12 -9.95 19.59
C LEU A 169 16.94 -10.60 18.22
N VAL A 170 17.66 -11.70 17.92
CA VAL A 170 17.57 -12.41 16.64
C VAL A 170 16.16 -12.94 16.41
N ALA A 171 15.57 -13.62 17.40
CA ALA A 171 14.24 -14.20 17.30
C ALA A 171 13.16 -13.12 17.10
N LYS A 172 13.23 -12.01 17.87
CA LYS A 172 12.29 -10.89 17.74
C LYS A 172 12.45 -10.13 16.43
N THR A 173 13.66 -10.01 15.91
CA THR A 173 13.91 -9.41 14.59
C THR A 173 13.31 -10.26 13.47
N LEU A 174 13.43 -11.59 13.56
CA LEU A 174 12.81 -12.51 12.60
C LEU A 174 11.27 -12.40 12.64
N GLU A 175 10.68 -12.45 13.85
CA GLU A 175 9.23 -12.28 14.04
C GLU A 175 8.75 -10.94 13.48
N MET A 176 9.47 -9.84 13.74
CA MET A 176 9.14 -8.52 13.18
C MET A 176 9.15 -8.52 11.65
N ARG A 177 10.16 -9.14 11.02
CA ARG A 177 10.24 -9.23 9.55
C ARG A 177 9.10 -10.03 8.96
N GLN A 178 8.75 -11.17 9.56
CA GLN A 178 7.60 -11.99 9.14
C GLN A 178 6.29 -11.21 9.28
N ARG A 179 6.10 -10.51 10.41
CA ARG A 179 4.96 -9.64 10.65
C ARG A 179 4.87 -8.51 9.64
N HIS A 180 5.97 -7.79 9.38
CA HIS A 180 6.01 -6.72 8.38
C HIS A 180 5.67 -7.23 6.98
N THR A 181 6.15 -8.42 6.59
CA THR A 181 5.82 -9.05 5.30
C THR A 181 4.31 -9.31 5.18
N LYS A 182 3.65 -9.79 6.25
CA LYS A 182 2.19 -9.97 6.28
C LYS A 182 1.42 -8.67 6.03
N TYR A 183 2.00 -7.52 6.37
CA TYR A 183 1.44 -6.18 6.16
C TYR A 183 2.17 -5.40 5.05
N GLU A 184 2.60 -6.09 3.98
CA GLU A 184 3.16 -5.53 2.75
C GLU A 184 4.43 -4.68 2.94
N ASN A 185 5.12 -4.79 4.06
CA ASN A 185 6.33 -4.04 4.41
C ASN A 185 6.17 -2.50 4.31
N THR A 186 4.95 -1.99 4.47
CA THR A 186 4.66 -0.57 4.35
C THR A 186 3.89 -0.03 5.55
N PRO A 187 4.25 1.16 6.06
CA PRO A 187 3.45 1.87 7.06
C PRO A 187 2.23 2.58 6.45
N TYR A 188 2.05 2.51 5.12
CA TYR A 188 1.06 3.27 4.35
C TYR A 188 -0.06 2.42 3.78
N ALA A 189 -0.32 1.23 4.35
CA ALA A 189 -1.49 0.43 3.97
C ALA A 189 -2.77 1.24 4.13
N LEU A 190 -3.72 1.09 3.20
CA LEU A 190 -4.98 1.86 3.22
C LEU A 190 -5.86 1.53 4.43
N GLU A 191 -5.78 0.29 4.90
CA GLU A 191 -6.46 -0.20 6.11
C GLU A 191 -5.42 -0.78 7.09
N PRO A 192 -4.61 0.07 7.73
CA PRO A 192 -3.51 -0.40 8.57
C PRO A 192 -4.01 -1.01 9.87
N ASN A 193 -3.27 -2.00 10.38
CA ASN A 193 -3.43 -2.47 11.73
C ASN A 193 -2.61 -1.58 12.67
N CYS A 194 -3.28 -0.84 13.58
CA CYS A 194 -2.64 0.13 14.47
C CYS A 194 -1.60 -0.47 15.43
N LYS A 195 -1.69 -1.78 15.69
CA LYS A 195 -0.78 -2.53 16.54
C LYS A 195 0.33 -3.20 15.74
N GLU A 196 -0.03 -3.96 14.68
CA GLU A 196 0.86 -4.93 14.04
C GLU A 196 1.51 -4.44 12.73
N SER A 197 0.92 -3.45 12.01
CA SER A 197 1.52 -2.94 10.77
C SER A 197 2.87 -2.25 11.03
N PRO A 198 3.77 -2.18 10.02
CA PRO A 198 5.00 -1.41 10.13
C PRO A 198 4.74 0.01 10.64
N GLY A 199 5.50 0.43 11.65
CA GLY A 199 5.29 1.71 12.34
C GLY A 199 4.11 1.72 13.33
N GLY A 200 3.51 0.57 13.63
CA GLY A 200 2.49 0.40 14.66
C GLY A 200 3.06 0.26 16.07
N LEU A 201 2.17 0.09 17.05
CA LEU A 201 2.56 0.01 18.47
C LEU A 201 3.51 -1.16 18.77
N ARG A 202 3.42 -2.26 18.03
CA ARG A 202 4.26 -3.45 18.21
C ARG A 202 5.74 -3.16 17.93
N ASP A 203 6.04 -2.26 17.00
CA ASP A 203 7.43 -1.90 16.71
C ASP A 203 8.07 -1.16 17.89
N LEU A 204 7.34 -0.28 18.56
CA LEU A 204 7.79 0.39 19.77
C LEU A 204 7.93 -0.58 20.95
N GLN A 205 6.98 -1.50 21.09
CA GLN A 205 7.04 -2.54 22.15
C GLN A 205 8.27 -3.43 21.96
N MET A 206 8.58 -3.82 20.72
CA MET A 206 9.75 -4.65 20.41
C MET A 206 11.05 -4.00 20.92
N ILE A 207 11.22 -2.70 20.70
CA ILE A 207 12.42 -1.98 21.18
C ILE A 207 12.54 -2.09 22.71
N LEU A 208 11.44 -1.85 23.44
CA LEU A 208 11.44 -1.93 24.89
C LEU A 208 11.70 -3.36 25.38
N TRP A 209 11.20 -4.38 24.69
CA TRP A 209 11.45 -5.78 25.04
C TRP A 209 12.93 -6.15 24.86
N VAL A 210 13.50 -5.80 23.71
CA VAL A 210 14.92 -6.08 23.44
C VAL A 210 15.82 -5.28 24.37
N ALA A 211 15.50 -4.01 24.62
CA ALA A 211 16.24 -3.17 25.57
C ALA A 211 16.18 -3.75 27.01
N ARG A 212 15.00 -4.22 27.43
CA ARG A 212 14.83 -4.86 28.75
C ARG A 212 15.62 -6.17 28.85
N ALA A 213 15.55 -6.99 27.80
CA ALA A 213 16.33 -8.24 27.74
C ALA A 213 17.85 -7.99 27.80
N ALA A 214 18.30 -6.89 27.18
CA ALA A 214 19.70 -6.48 27.15
C ALA A 214 20.15 -5.72 28.42
N GLY A 215 19.27 -5.49 29.39
CA GLY A 215 19.60 -4.71 30.61
C GLY A 215 19.81 -3.21 30.36
N LEU A 216 19.37 -2.68 29.20
CA LEU A 216 19.57 -1.28 28.80
C LEU A 216 18.49 -0.34 29.32
N GLY A 217 17.38 -0.89 29.82
CA GLY A 217 16.27 -0.12 30.40
C GLY A 217 14.90 -0.73 30.08
N ARG A 218 13.89 -0.29 30.85
CA ARG A 218 12.48 -0.74 30.74
C ARG A 218 11.55 0.34 30.20
N THR A 219 12.01 1.59 30.21
CA THR A 219 11.24 2.76 29.81
C THR A 219 12.03 3.64 28.87
N TRP A 220 11.34 4.47 28.09
CA TRP A 220 12.00 5.42 27.18
C TRP A 220 12.97 6.36 27.90
N LYS A 221 12.68 6.76 29.13
CA LYS A 221 13.56 7.58 29.94
C LYS A 221 14.83 6.86 30.33
N GLU A 222 14.74 5.57 30.71
CA GLU A 222 15.91 4.75 31.01
C GLU A 222 16.76 4.50 29.76
N LEU A 223 16.16 4.32 28.57
CA LEU A 223 16.89 4.23 27.32
C LEU A 223 17.65 5.54 26.99
N ALA A 224 17.07 6.69 27.35
CA ALA A 224 17.79 7.95 27.20
C ALA A 224 18.96 8.04 28.21
N ALA A 225 18.76 7.61 29.42
CA ALA A 225 19.81 7.62 30.46
C ALA A 225 20.97 6.65 30.12
N SER A 226 20.69 5.53 29.48
CA SER A 226 21.71 4.57 28.99
C SER A 226 22.40 5.00 27.69
N GLY A 227 22.02 6.14 27.09
CA GLY A 227 22.57 6.63 25.83
C GLY A 227 22.05 5.94 24.57
N MET A 228 21.09 5.00 24.71
CA MET A 228 20.49 4.31 23.57
C MET A 228 19.56 5.20 22.75
N ALA A 229 18.96 6.22 23.38
CA ALA A 229 18.12 7.22 22.71
C ALA A 229 18.49 8.62 23.17
N THR A 230 18.29 9.63 22.32
CA THR A 230 18.39 11.03 22.75
C THR A 230 17.07 11.49 23.39
N ALA A 231 17.14 12.54 24.24
CA ALA A 231 15.94 13.13 24.83
C ALA A 231 14.95 13.65 23.76
N PHE A 232 15.46 14.06 22.59
CA PHE A 232 14.61 14.47 21.46
C PHE A 232 13.89 13.27 20.85
N GLU A 233 14.59 12.18 20.58
CA GLU A 233 14.02 10.93 20.06
C GLU A 233 12.92 10.41 21.00
N VAL A 234 13.19 10.39 22.31
CA VAL A 234 12.20 9.96 23.31
C VAL A 234 10.92 10.82 23.26
N ARG A 235 11.05 12.14 23.19
CA ARG A 235 9.87 13.02 23.05
C ARG A 235 9.07 12.73 21.78
N GLN A 236 9.76 12.43 20.66
CA GLN A 236 9.08 12.08 19.42
C GLN A 236 8.39 10.71 19.51
N ILE A 237 9.04 9.72 20.10
CA ILE A 237 8.45 8.40 20.33
C ILE A 237 7.19 8.53 21.20
N GLU A 238 7.30 9.17 22.35
CA GLU A 238 6.18 9.34 23.27
C GLU A 238 4.98 10.05 22.67
N ARG A 239 5.23 11.06 21.83
CA ARG A 239 4.17 11.78 21.09
C ARG A 239 3.45 10.88 20.09
N ASN A 240 4.20 10.10 19.31
CA ASN A 240 3.63 9.24 18.26
C ASN A 240 2.95 8.01 18.89
N GLU A 241 3.56 7.40 19.91
CA GLU A 241 2.94 6.32 20.69
C GLU A 241 1.59 6.74 21.29
N ALA A 242 1.53 7.93 21.90
CA ALA A 242 0.29 8.45 22.46
C ALA A 242 -0.80 8.65 21.39
N LEU A 243 -0.42 9.08 20.18
CA LEU A 243 -1.36 9.17 19.06
C LEU A 243 -1.87 7.80 18.63
N LEU A 244 -0.99 6.82 18.44
CA LEU A 244 -1.38 5.46 18.04
C LEU A 244 -2.25 4.80 19.12
N CYS A 245 -1.92 4.99 20.40
CA CYS A 245 -2.76 4.52 21.52
C CYS A 245 -4.15 5.15 21.48
N LEU A 246 -4.27 6.45 21.19
CA LEU A 246 -5.56 7.14 21.13
C LEU A 246 -6.38 6.65 19.93
N VAL A 247 -5.75 6.49 18.75
CA VAL A 247 -6.42 5.94 17.55
C VAL A 247 -6.96 4.54 17.84
N ARG A 248 -6.12 3.65 18.38
CA ARG A 248 -6.52 2.27 18.72
C ARG A 248 -7.65 2.24 19.77
N SER A 249 -7.56 3.07 20.81
CA SER A 249 -8.59 3.09 21.85
C SER A 249 -9.95 3.56 21.33
N ARG A 250 -9.97 4.56 20.44
CA ARG A 250 -11.20 5.04 19.80
C ARG A 250 -11.74 4.05 18.78
N LEU A 251 -10.86 3.40 18.05
CA LEU A 251 -11.26 2.34 17.13
C LEU A 251 -11.99 1.22 17.89
N HIS A 252 -11.44 0.75 19.01
CA HIS A 252 -12.11 -0.20 19.91
C HIS A 252 -13.46 0.31 20.40
N ALA A 253 -13.52 1.57 20.87
CA ALA A 253 -14.75 2.15 21.42
C ALA A 253 -15.86 2.32 20.37
N ILE A 254 -15.50 2.66 19.12
CA ILE A 254 -16.44 2.83 18.01
C ILE A 254 -16.89 1.48 17.48
N ALA A 255 -15.97 0.52 17.34
CA ALA A 255 -16.29 -0.84 16.90
C ALA A 255 -17.08 -1.65 17.95
N GLY A 256 -17.02 -1.25 19.24
CA GLY A 256 -17.65 -1.97 20.36
C GLY A 256 -17.02 -3.34 20.64
N ARG A 257 -15.82 -3.61 20.11
CA ARG A 257 -15.10 -4.89 20.19
C ARG A 257 -13.60 -4.67 20.06
N HIS A 258 -12.83 -5.75 20.21
CA HIS A 258 -11.42 -5.79 19.84
C HIS A 258 -11.31 -5.58 18.30
N GLU A 259 -10.79 -4.44 17.88
CA GLU A 259 -10.54 -4.11 16.48
C GLU A 259 -9.27 -3.27 16.35
N ASP A 260 -8.23 -3.84 15.76
CA ASP A 260 -6.95 -3.18 15.58
C ASP A 260 -6.72 -2.67 14.15
N ARG A 261 -7.57 -3.09 13.21
CA ARG A 261 -7.49 -2.70 11.80
C ARG A 261 -8.39 -1.50 11.52
N LEU A 262 -7.80 -0.42 11.08
CA LEU A 262 -8.48 0.82 10.72
C LEU A 262 -9.13 0.68 9.34
N VAL A 263 -10.20 -0.14 9.26
CA VAL A 263 -10.93 -0.43 8.02
C VAL A 263 -11.66 0.80 7.50
N PHE A 264 -11.89 0.89 6.19
CA PHE A 264 -12.51 2.05 5.55
C PHE A 264 -13.81 2.48 6.21
N ASP A 265 -14.66 1.52 6.55
CA ASP A 265 -15.98 1.78 7.15
C ASP A 265 -15.90 2.47 8.52
N LEU A 266 -14.81 2.29 9.26
CA LEU A 266 -14.59 2.90 10.57
C LEU A 266 -13.75 4.19 10.51
N GLN A 267 -12.99 4.42 9.43
CA GLN A 267 -12.07 5.57 9.32
C GLN A 267 -12.80 6.90 9.50
N THR A 268 -13.98 7.07 8.91
CA THR A 268 -14.74 8.32 9.01
C THR A 268 -15.23 8.55 10.44
N ALA A 269 -15.83 7.55 11.08
CA ALA A 269 -16.31 7.66 12.45
C ALA A 269 -15.17 7.94 13.44
N VAL A 270 -14.02 7.25 13.27
CA VAL A 270 -12.83 7.53 14.07
C VAL A 270 -12.33 8.96 13.84
N ALA A 271 -12.29 9.42 12.59
CA ALA A 271 -11.85 10.79 12.26
C ALA A 271 -12.76 11.85 12.90
N GLU A 272 -14.06 11.67 12.83
CA GLU A 272 -15.05 12.56 13.44
C GLU A 272 -14.90 12.63 14.97
N SER A 273 -14.58 11.50 15.61
CA SER A 273 -14.27 11.45 17.05
C SER A 273 -13.04 12.30 17.41
N PHE A 274 -12.11 12.52 16.49
CA PHE A 274 -10.98 13.45 16.64
C PHE A 274 -11.36 14.91 16.37
N GLY A 275 -12.59 15.18 15.92
CA GLY A 275 -13.06 16.52 15.53
C GLY A 275 -12.74 16.89 14.09
N TYR A 276 -12.28 15.95 13.26
CA TYR A 276 -12.13 16.21 11.83
C TYR A 276 -13.50 16.23 11.14
N ARG A 277 -13.66 17.10 10.17
CA ARG A 277 -14.91 17.29 9.42
C ARG A 277 -14.63 17.27 7.92
N SER A 278 -15.57 16.77 7.14
CA SER A 278 -15.52 16.80 5.68
C SER A 278 -16.17 18.04 5.07
N GLN A 279 -16.94 18.79 5.88
CA GLN A 279 -17.60 20.05 5.51
C GLN A 279 -17.32 21.11 6.58
N ALA A 280 -17.19 22.35 6.13
CA ALA A 280 -17.16 23.52 7.01
C ALA A 280 -18.56 23.76 7.65
N PRO A 281 -18.67 24.57 8.73
CA PRO A 281 -19.95 24.88 9.37
C PRO A 281 -21.01 25.48 8.43
N ASP A 282 -20.58 26.13 7.35
CA ASP A 282 -21.42 26.71 6.31
C ASP A 282 -21.84 25.70 5.21
N GLY A 283 -21.52 24.43 5.36
CA GLY A 283 -21.80 23.37 4.40
C GLY A 283 -20.79 23.25 3.24
N THR A 284 -19.82 24.16 3.13
CA THR A 284 -18.78 24.09 2.08
C THR A 284 -17.91 22.85 2.26
N ARG A 285 -17.70 22.10 1.17
CA ARG A 285 -16.84 20.90 1.20
C ARG A 285 -15.38 21.30 1.42
N LEU A 286 -14.76 20.74 2.43
CA LEU A 286 -13.33 20.93 2.69
C LEU A 286 -12.46 20.20 1.66
N ALA A 287 -11.26 20.71 1.44
CA ALA A 287 -10.28 20.13 0.50
C ALA A 287 -9.87 18.68 0.86
N LEU A 288 -9.89 18.35 2.15
CA LEU A 288 -9.62 16.99 2.66
C LEU A 288 -10.86 16.44 3.36
N ARG A 289 -11.18 15.18 3.13
CA ARG A 289 -12.19 14.44 3.91
C ARG A 289 -11.69 14.21 5.34
N ALA A 290 -12.61 14.02 6.26
CA ALA A 290 -12.27 13.73 7.66
C ALA A 290 -11.33 12.51 7.78
N SER A 291 -11.65 11.42 7.08
CA SER A 291 -10.83 10.21 7.04
C SER A 291 -9.42 10.46 6.47
N GLU A 292 -9.29 11.24 5.40
CA GLU A 292 -7.99 11.58 4.82
C GLU A 292 -7.11 12.40 5.79
N ALA A 293 -7.70 13.32 6.54
CA ALA A 293 -7.01 14.11 7.55
C ALA A 293 -6.50 13.22 8.72
N LEU A 294 -7.32 12.28 9.19
CA LEU A 294 -6.92 11.29 10.20
C LEU A 294 -5.80 10.39 9.68
N MET A 295 -5.99 9.80 8.49
CA MET A 295 -5.04 8.85 7.91
C MET A 295 -3.69 9.52 7.64
N ARG A 296 -3.67 10.75 7.16
CA ARG A 296 -2.44 11.51 7.01
C ARG A 296 -1.70 11.66 8.33
N ARG A 297 -2.40 12.00 9.42
CA ARG A 297 -1.80 12.10 10.76
C ARG A 297 -1.28 10.75 11.26
N TYR A 298 -2.03 9.68 11.03
CA TYR A 298 -1.63 8.31 11.33
C TYR A 298 -0.35 7.92 10.58
N TYR A 299 -0.30 8.13 9.27
CA TYR A 299 0.87 7.77 8.45
C TYR A 299 2.13 8.54 8.83
N TRP A 300 1.99 9.80 9.22
CA TRP A 300 3.12 10.57 9.73
C TRP A 300 3.66 9.99 11.04
N ALA A 301 2.78 9.55 11.92
CA ALA A 301 3.17 8.87 13.16
C ALA A 301 3.83 7.51 12.87
N ALA A 302 3.22 6.70 12.03
CA ALA A 302 3.74 5.39 11.64
C ALA A 302 5.12 5.50 10.97
N LYS A 303 5.31 6.47 10.07
CA LYS A 303 6.62 6.78 9.47
C LYS A 303 7.66 7.16 10.52
N ALA A 304 7.30 8.04 11.45
CA ALA A 304 8.22 8.45 12.52
C ALA A 304 8.58 7.28 13.44
N VAL A 305 7.62 6.43 13.77
CA VAL A 305 7.85 5.20 14.55
C VAL A 305 8.77 4.26 13.81
N SER A 306 8.53 3.99 12.51
CA SER A 306 9.40 3.12 11.70
C SER A 306 10.85 3.62 11.67
N GLN A 307 11.07 4.94 11.47
CA GLN A 307 12.41 5.54 11.46
C GLN A 307 13.11 5.39 12.81
N LEU A 308 12.41 5.74 13.90
CA LEU A 308 12.97 5.68 15.25
C LEU A 308 13.24 4.23 15.68
N SER A 309 12.32 3.31 15.33
CA SER A 309 12.50 1.88 15.62
C SER A 309 13.73 1.32 14.91
N GLN A 310 13.94 1.67 13.64
CA GLN A 310 15.12 1.24 12.89
C GLN A 310 16.41 1.75 13.55
N ILE A 311 16.47 3.05 13.89
CA ILE A 311 17.64 3.65 14.56
C ILE A 311 17.94 2.96 15.88
N LEU A 312 16.92 2.76 16.73
CA LEU A 312 17.11 2.19 18.06
C LEU A 312 17.48 0.70 18.00
N LEU A 313 16.83 -0.09 17.15
CA LEU A 313 17.17 -1.50 16.98
C LEU A 313 18.59 -1.70 16.47
N LEU A 314 19.03 -0.93 15.47
CA LEU A 314 20.40 -1.00 14.98
C LEU A 314 21.43 -0.59 16.06
N ASN A 315 21.11 0.41 16.90
CA ASN A 315 21.99 0.80 18.01
C ASN A 315 22.06 -0.29 19.09
N ILE A 316 20.93 -0.95 19.42
CA ILE A 316 20.92 -2.05 20.38
C ILE A 316 21.68 -3.26 19.80
N GLU A 317 21.49 -3.55 18.53
CA GLU A 317 22.21 -4.62 17.82
C GLU A 317 23.73 -4.39 17.84
N GLU A 318 24.18 -3.16 17.52
CA GLU A 318 25.61 -2.82 17.56
C GLU A 318 26.16 -2.88 19.00
N ARG A 319 25.35 -2.55 20.01
CA ARG A 319 25.74 -2.66 21.41
C ARG A 319 25.90 -4.12 21.85
N LEU A 320 25.01 -5.00 21.42
CA LEU A 320 25.03 -6.43 21.76
C LEU A 320 26.04 -7.22 20.92
N ASN A 321 26.23 -6.84 19.67
CA ASN A 321 27.09 -7.50 18.69
C ASN A 321 28.00 -6.46 18.01
N PRO A 322 29.03 -5.92 18.69
CA PRO A 322 29.89 -4.92 18.10
C PRO A 322 30.58 -5.43 16.83
N SER A 323 30.52 -4.64 15.75
CA SER A 323 31.20 -4.99 14.50
C SER A 323 32.72 -4.96 14.70
N THR A 324 33.39 -6.02 14.28
CA THR A 324 34.86 -6.13 14.26
C THR A 324 35.52 -5.48 13.06
N HIS A 325 34.72 -5.00 12.08
CA HIS A 325 35.25 -4.35 10.88
C HIS A 325 35.80 -2.95 11.21
N ALA A 326 37.04 -2.70 10.82
CA ALA A 326 37.64 -1.39 10.93
C ALA A 326 36.97 -0.40 9.94
N PRO A 327 36.62 0.82 10.36
CA PRO A 327 36.09 1.83 9.46
C PRO A 327 37.11 2.21 8.38
N ARG A 328 36.70 2.24 7.12
CA ARG A 328 37.50 2.71 5.99
C ARG A 328 37.08 4.13 5.61
N PRO A 329 37.97 5.12 5.49
CA PRO A 329 37.58 6.46 5.09
C PRO A 329 37.09 6.46 3.63
N ILE A 330 35.93 7.04 3.36
CA ILE A 330 35.44 7.37 2.02
C ILE A 330 35.98 8.77 1.67
N ASN A 331 35.83 9.72 2.59
CA ASN A 331 36.37 11.07 2.52
C ASN A 331 36.49 11.67 3.95
N ALA A 332 36.72 12.96 4.08
CA ALA A 332 36.83 13.62 5.39
C ALA A 332 35.55 13.63 6.21
N ARG A 333 34.41 13.37 5.59
CA ARG A 333 33.07 13.41 6.21
C ARG A 333 32.48 12.03 6.53
N PHE A 334 32.89 10.99 5.79
CA PHE A 334 32.24 9.68 5.80
C PHE A 334 33.25 8.53 5.82
N PHE A 335 32.84 7.48 6.52
CA PHE A 335 33.52 6.18 6.55
C PHE A 335 32.59 5.10 5.97
N GLU A 336 33.20 4.04 5.47
CA GLU A 336 32.53 2.75 5.22
C GLU A 336 32.85 1.79 6.37
N LYS A 337 31.83 1.18 6.97
CA LYS A 337 31.96 0.16 8.00
C LYS A 337 30.99 -0.96 7.71
N ALA A 338 31.50 -2.16 7.41
CA ALA A 338 30.68 -3.34 7.10
C ALA A 338 29.66 -3.15 5.95
N GLY A 339 29.98 -2.37 4.94
CA GLY A 339 29.08 -2.01 3.84
C GLY A 339 28.11 -0.88 4.15
N LEU A 340 28.23 -0.20 5.27
CA LEU A 340 27.36 0.90 5.68
C LEU A 340 28.11 2.24 5.62
N ILE A 341 27.41 3.29 5.22
CA ILE A 341 27.93 4.67 5.32
C ILE A 341 27.80 5.15 6.76
N GLU A 342 28.92 5.60 7.34
CA GLU A 342 28.97 6.16 8.67
C GLU A 342 29.50 7.59 8.67
N VAL A 343 28.82 8.51 9.37
CA VAL A 343 29.28 9.90 9.55
C VAL A 343 30.53 9.97 10.42
N ALA A 344 31.44 10.88 10.09
CA ALA A 344 32.67 11.07 10.85
C ALA A 344 32.41 11.65 12.26
N SER A 345 31.33 12.41 12.43
CA SER A 345 30.89 12.94 13.74
C SER A 345 29.38 13.02 13.80
N ASP A 346 28.82 12.97 14.99
CA ASP A 346 27.37 12.98 15.24
C ASP A 346 26.70 14.28 14.82
N ASP A 347 27.46 15.39 14.86
CA ASP A 347 27.03 16.75 14.52
C ASP A 347 27.40 17.16 13.07
N LEU A 348 27.86 16.21 12.25
CA LEU A 348 28.32 16.50 10.87
C LEU A 348 27.32 17.36 10.08
N TYR A 349 26.05 16.94 10.06
CA TYR A 349 25.03 17.59 9.25
C TYR A 349 24.60 18.97 9.79
N GLU A 350 24.81 19.23 11.08
CA GLU A 350 24.55 20.54 11.67
C GLU A 350 25.67 21.52 11.31
N ARG A 351 26.94 21.07 11.34
CA ARG A 351 28.12 21.88 10.95
C ARG A 351 28.27 22.05 9.46
N ASP A 352 27.94 21.01 8.70
CA ASP A 352 28.08 21.00 7.25
C ASP A 352 26.83 20.40 6.58
N PRO A 353 25.79 21.21 6.36
CA PRO A 353 24.54 20.76 5.75
C PRO A 353 24.68 20.16 4.35
N HIS A 354 25.73 20.50 3.59
CA HIS A 354 25.98 19.93 2.25
C HIS A 354 26.17 18.41 2.31
N ALA A 355 26.72 17.90 3.40
CA ALA A 355 26.90 16.47 3.63
C ALA A 355 25.61 15.67 3.60
N ILE A 356 24.43 16.30 3.83
CA ILE A 356 23.13 15.62 3.81
C ILE A 356 22.84 14.99 2.45
N LEU A 357 22.93 15.77 1.36
CA LEU A 357 22.70 15.25 0.02
C LEU A 357 23.87 14.41 -0.50
N GLU A 358 25.09 14.74 -0.06
CA GLU A 358 26.29 13.95 -0.36
C GLU A 358 26.17 12.51 0.12
N THR A 359 25.53 12.26 1.27
CA THR A 359 25.27 10.90 1.79
C THR A 359 24.60 10.01 0.76
N PHE A 360 23.55 10.50 0.09
CA PHE A 360 22.79 9.74 -0.90
C PHE A 360 23.55 9.61 -2.22
N LEU A 361 24.33 10.61 -2.59
CA LEU A 361 25.20 10.55 -3.76
C LEU A 361 26.33 9.51 -3.57
N LEU A 362 26.97 9.48 -2.41
CA LEU A 362 27.98 8.47 -2.06
C LEU A 362 27.38 7.07 -2.07
N HIS A 363 26.17 6.91 -1.55
CA HIS A 363 25.46 5.62 -1.60
C HIS A 363 25.26 5.13 -3.04
N GLN A 364 25.07 6.03 -4.01
CA GLN A 364 24.91 5.66 -5.42
C GLN A 364 26.24 5.37 -6.12
N THR A 365 27.30 6.11 -5.74
CA THR A 365 28.56 6.15 -6.51
C THR A 365 29.69 5.31 -5.93
N THR A 366 29.56 4.85 -4.67
CA THR A 366 30.58 4.03 -4.02
C THR A 366 30.18 2.55 -4.04
N ALA A 367 30.99 1.74 -4.71
CA ALA A 367 30.73 0.32 -4.82
C ALA A 367 30.81 -0.38 -3.44
N GLY A 368 29.92 -1.36 -3.22
CA GLY A 368 29.89 -2.17 -2.00
C GLY A 368 29.10 -1.57 -0.84
N LEU A 369 28.61 -0.33 -0.95
CA LEU A 369 27.71 0.25 0.04
C LEU A 369 26.30 -0.31 -0.09
N LYS A 370 25.74 -0.76 1.04
CA LYS A 370 24.41 -1.41 1.10
C LYS A 370 23.35 -0.50 1.71
N ASP A 371 23.71 0.25 2.77
CA ASP A 371 22.77 1.10 3.52
C ASP A 371 23.50 2.12 4.39
N LEU A 372 22.76 2.85 5.23
CA LEU A 372 23.28 3.81 6.19
C LEU A 372 23.41 3.16 7.57
N SER A 373 24.50 3.51 8.31
CA SER A 373 24.67 3.06 9.69
C SER A 373 23.62 3.69 10.62
N ALA A 374 23.41 3.08 11.79
CA ALA A 374 22.55 3.63 12.82
C ALA A 374 22.95 5.07 13.20
N ARG A 375 24.24 5.33 13.27
CA ARG A 375 24.80 6.64 13.59
C ARG A 375 24.45 7.68 12.52
N THR A 376 24.56 7.32 11.24
CA THR A 376 24.16 8.17 10.10
C THR A 376 22.68 8.43 10.06
N LEU A 377 21.84 7.39 10.24
CA LEU A 377 20.40 7.55 10.31
C LEU A 377 19.97 8.47 11.46
N ARG A 378 20.59 8.33 12.63
CA ARG A 378 20.35 9.20 13.79
C ARG A 378 20.77 10.65 13.52
N ALA A 379 21.94 10.86 12.94
CA ALA A 379 22.42 12.18 12.60
C ALA A 379 21.48 12.87 11.59
N LEU A 380 21.02 12.18 10.54
CA LEU A 380 20.00 12.68 9.60
C LEU A 380 18.68 13.00 10.29
N TYR A 381 18.23 12.13 11.20
CA TYR A 381 16.99 12.35 11.93
C TYR A 381 17.05 13.59 12.82
N ASN A 382 18.15 13.83 13.49
CA ASN A 382 18.35 14.97 14.38
C ASN A 382 18.56 16.28 13.60
N ALA A 383 19.28 16.24 12.48
CA ALA A 383 19.56 17.39 11.61
C ALA A 383 18.37 17.86 10.76
N ARG A 384 17.15 17.33 10.96
CA ARG A 384 15.97 17.72 10.17
C ARG A 384 15.65 19.22 10.22
N GLY A 385 16.01 19.90 11.29
CA GLY A 385 15.85 21.34 11.44
C GLY A 385 16.71 22.17 10.49
N VAL A 386 17.87 21.65 10.12
CA VAL A 386 18.83 22.33 9.23
C VAL A 386 18.32 22.44 7.80
N MET A 387 17.46 21.52 7.35
CA MET A 387 16.87 21.52 6.01
C MET A 387 15.74 22.55 5.88
N ASP A 388 16.08 23.82 6.03
CA ASP A 388 15.20 24.98 5.98
C ASP A 388 15.11 25.62 4.59
N GLY A 389 14.66 26.87 4.52
CA GLY A 389 14.60 27.65 3.28
C GLY A 389 15.95 27.99 2.69
N ALA A 390 16.99 28.22 3.52
CA ALA A 390 18.35 28.51 3.08
C ALA A 390 18.96 27.26 2.45
N PHE A 391 18.86 26.11 3.12
CA PHE A 391 19.31 24.82 2.59
C PHE A 391 18.75 24.52 1.19
N ARG A 392 17.46 24.76 0.95
CA ARG A 392 16.81 24.53 -0.36
C ARG A 392 17.24 25.52 -1.44
N ARG A 393 17.69 26.73 -1.07
CA ARG A 393 18.17 27.74 -2.02
C ARG A 393 19.64 27.63 -2.33
N ASP A 394 20.38 26.89 -1.53
CA ASP A 394 21.82 26.72 -1.66
C ASP A 394 22.18 26.08 -3.02
N PRO A 395 23.07 26.72 -3.83
CA PRO A 395 23.46 26.21 -5.14
C PRO A 395 24.15 24.83 -5.09
N VAL A 396 24.93 24.57 -4.02
CA VAL A 396 25.64 23.30 -3.85
C VAL A 396 24.63 22.16 -3.63
N ASN A 397 23.63 22.40 -2.80
CA ASN A 397 22.57 21.44 -2.55
C ASN A 397 21.72 21.19 -3.81
N ARG A 398 21.42 22.22 -4.58
CA ARG A 398 20.70 22.08 -5.86
C ARG A 398 21.49 21.26 -6.87
N ALA A 399 22.78 21.55 -7.02
CA ALA A 399 23.67 20.78 -7.88
C ALA A 399 23.78 19.32 -7.42
N ALA A 400 23.90 19.06 -6.10
CA ALA A 400 23.94 17.72 -5.54
C ALA A 400 22.66 16.94 -5.82
N PHE A 401 21.48 17.54 -5.67
CA PHE A 401 20.22 16.90 -5.97
C PHE A 401 20.08 16.54 -7.46
N MET A 402 20.45 17.44 -8.36
CA MET A 402 20.47 17.15 -9.79
C MET A 402 21.47 16.03 -10.13
N ARG A 403 22.64 16.01 -9.51
CA ARG A 403 23.60 14.92 -9.68
C ARG A 403 23.05 13.58 -9.23
N ILE A 404 22.24 13.51 -8.15
CA ILE A 404 21.56 12.28 -7.72
C ILE A 404 20.61 11.77 -8.80
N LEU A 405 19.81 12.65 -9.44
CA LEU A 405 18.89 12.30 -10.52
C LEU A 405 19.59 11.92 -11.83
N GLN A 406 20.77 12.41 -12.06
CA GLN A 406 21.57 12.20 -13.28
C GLN A 406 22.52 11.00 -13.20
N GLN A 407 22.59 10.30 -12.05
CA GLN A 407 23.40 9.09 -11.95
C GLN A 407 22.91 7.98 -12.89
N PRO A 408 23.79 7.15 -13.44
CA PRO A 408 23.41 6.05 -14.30
C PRO A 408 22.68 4.93 -13.56
N SER A 409 22.82 4.85 -12.24
CA SER A 409 22.22 3.80 -11.40
C SER A 409 21.85 4.31 -10.00
N GLY A 410 21.09 3.51 -9.24
CA GLY A 410 20.80 3.77 -7.83
C GLY A 410 19.73 4.83 -7.54
N ILE A 411 19.13 5.48 -8.55
CA ILE A 411 18.19 6.61 -8.38
C ILE A 411 16.98 6.22 -7.55
N THR A 412 16.35 5.10 -7.86
CA THR A 412 15.17 4.62 -7.15
C THR A 412 15.48 4.34 -5.68
N HIS A 413 16.64 3.75 -5.41
CA HIS A 413 17.08 3.46 -4.05
C HIS A 413 17.34 4.75 -3.27
N ALA A 414 18.08 5.70 -3.87
CA ALA A 414 18.36 7.00 -3.26
C ALA A 414 17.06 7.77 -2.94
N MET A 415 16.12 7.87 -3.88
CA MET A 415 14.85 8.58 -3.66
C MET A 415 14.00 7.91 -2.59
N ARG A 416 13.95 6.57 -2.55
CA ARG A 416 13.27 5.82 -1.50
C ARG A 416 13.91 6.08 -0.14
N LEU A 417 15.24 6.01 -0.04
CA LEU A 417 15.98 6.25 1.19
C LEU A 417 15.82 7.71 1.67
N MET A 418 15.88 8.68 0.74
CA MET A 418 15.57 10.08 1.04
C MET A 418 14.12 10.28 1.53
N ASN A 419 13.15 9.55 0.98
CA ASN A 419 11.78 9.60 1.50
C ASN A 419 11.69 8.95 2.87
N GLN A 420 12.27 7.78 3.08
CA GLN A 420 12.30 7.08 4.37
C GLN A 420 12.91 7.94 5.47
N THR A 421 14.05 8.59 5.20
CA THR A 421 14.73 9.50 6.14
C THR A 421 14.08 10.87 6.24
N SER A 422 13.00 11.13 5.51
CA SER A 422 12.29 12.41 5.41
C SER A 422 13.08 13.55 4.75
N VAL A 423 14.24 13.27 4.18
CA VAL A 423 15.07 14.25 3.46
C VAL A 423 14.37 14.74 2.19
N LEU A 424 13.77 13.82 1.40
CA LEU A 424 13.09 14.18 0.16
C LEU A 424 12.01 15.25 0.35
N GLY A 425 11.09 15.04 1.30
CA GLY A 425 10.02 16.01 1.58
C GLY A 425 10.49 17.29 2.25
N ARG A 426 11.71 17.33 2.82
CA ARG A 426 12.29 18.55 3.36
C ARG A 426 13.03 19.33 2.31
N TYR A 427 13.66 18.66 1.38
CA TYR A 427 14.30 19.29 0.23
C TYR A 427 13.28 19.77 -0.80
N LEU A 428 12.41 18.87 -1.30
CA LEU A 428 11.29 19.19 -2.16
C LEU A 428 10.06 19.53 -1.28
N TRP A 429 9.89 20.82 -0.95
CA TRP A 429 8.82 21.23 -0.02
C TRP A 429 7.42 20.91 -0.54
N ALA A 430 7.20 20.98 -1.85
CA ALA A 430 5.95 20.56 -2.48
C ALA A 430 5.66 19.07 -2.24
N PHE A 431 6.69 18.21 -2.31
CA PHE A 431 6.57 16.78 -2.03
C PHE A 431 6.15 16.49 -0.58
N ARG A 432 6.57 17.33 0.39
CA ARG A 432 6.14 17.18 1.77
C ARG A 432 4.62 17.24 1.92
N GLY A 433 3.95 18.03 1.08
CA GLY A 433 2.50 18.18 1.08
C GLY A 433 1.74 16.88 0.82
N ILE A 434 2.31 15.99 0.03
CA ILE A 434 1.69 14.75 -0.41
C ILE A 434 2.14 13.50 0.37
N VAL A 435 3.14 13.63 1.27
CA VAL A 435 3.60 12.50 2.10
C VAL A 435 2.47 12.00 2.98
N GLY A 436 2.15 10.72 2.86
CA GLY A 436 1.08 10.08 3.60
C GLY A 436 -0.32 10.56 3.20
N GLN A 437 -0.48 11.19 2.04
CA GLN A 437 -1.79 11.56 1.52
C GLN A 437 -2.44 10.37 0.85
N MET A 438 -3.62 9.99 1.34
CA MET A 438 -4.44 8.93 0.78
C MET A 438 -5.33 9.48 -0.34
N GLN A 439 -5.59 8.68 -1.36
CA GLN A 439 -6.65 8.93 -2.34
C GLN A 439 -7.80 7.96 -2.09
N HIS A 440 -8.99 8.51 -1.93
CA HIS A 440 -10.23 7.74 -1.81
C HIS A 440 -10.78 7.43 -3.20
N ASP A 441 -10.10 6.57 -3.95
CA ASP A 441 -10.66 5.94 -5.13
C ASP A 441 -10.40 4.43 -5.14
N LEU A 442 -11.14 3.73 -6.00
CA LEU A 442 -11.10 2.26 -6.08
C LEU A 442 -9.80 1.72 -6.72
N PHE A 443 -8.95 2.59 -7.24
CA PHE A 443 -7.83 2.21 -8.10
C PHE A 443 -6.47 2.37 -7.42
N HIS A 444 -6.32 3.31 -6.47
CA HIS A 444 -5.04 3.58 -5.81
C HIS A 444 -4.89 2.75 -4.54
N VAL A 445 -3.87 1.89 -4.54
CA VAL A 445 -3.49 1.05 -3.37
C VAL A 445 -2.46 1.77 -2.49
N TYR A 446 -1.83 2.82 -3.00
CA TYR A 446 -0.71 3.53 -2.39
C TYR A 446 -1.07 4.96 -1.99
N THR A 447 -0.34 5.52 -1.00
CA THR A 447 -0.34 6.97 -0.77
C THR A 447 0.33 7.69 -1.95
N VAL A 448 0.02 8.98 -2.14
CA VAL A 448 0.51 9.75 -3.30
C VAL A 448 2.03 9.74 -3.39
N ASP A 449 2.75 9.87 -2.27
CA ASP A 449 4.22 9.80 -2.24
C ASP A 449 4.76 8.41 -2.61
N GLN A 450 4.10 7.32 -2.18
CA GLN A 450 4.47 5.97 -2.58
C GLN A 450 4.18 5.71 -4.07
N HIS A 451 3.03 6.18 -4.56
CA HIS A 451 2.69 6.11 -5.98
C HIS A 451 3.77 6.81 -6.83
N ILE A 452 4.13 8.04 -6.51
CA ILE A 452 5.18 8.80 -7.22
C ILE A 452 6.51 8.02 -7.26
N LEU A 453 6.91 7.43 -6.15
CA LEU A 453 8.14 6.62 -6.10
C LEU A 453 8.02 5.32 -6.90
N MET A 454 6.81 4.75 -6.99
CA MET A 454 6.55 3.58 -7.84
C MET A 454 6.60 3.94 -9.33
N VAL A 455 6.02 5.08 -9.71
CA VAL A 455 6.11 5.62 -11.08
C VAL A 455 7.58 5.87 -11.46
N LEU A 456 8.36 6.49 -10.59
CA LEU A 456 9.79 6.68 -10.79
C LEU A 456 10.55 5.35 -10.97
N ARG A 457 10.21 4.33 -10.17
CA ARG A 457 10.78 2.98 -10.29
C ARG A 457 10.45 2.35 -11.63
N ASN A 458 9.20 2.42 -12.07
CA ASN A 458 8.78 1.89 -13.37
C ASN A 458 9.48 2.63 -14.51
N MET A 459 9.54 3.95 -14.44
CA MET A 459 10.27 4.78 -15.40
C MET A 459 11.75 4.38 -15.50
N ARG A 460 12.39 4.14 -14.36
CA ARG A 460 13.80 3.71 -14.34
C ARG A 460 13.99 2.33 -14.97
N ARG A 461 13.06 1.40 -14.77
CA ARG A 461 13.11 0.04 -15.33
C ARG A 461 13.10 0.01 -16.85
N PHE A 462 12.48 0.99 -17.51
CA PHE A 462 12.50 1.09 -18.98
C PHE A 462 13.91 1.25 -19.54
N PHE A 463 14.84 1.81 -18.77
CA PHE A 463 16.25 2.02 -19.12
C PHE A 463 17.17 0.89 -18.65
N MET A 464 16.62 -0.21 -18.12
CA MET A 464 17.39 -1.31 -17.55
C MET A 464 17.22 -2.56 -18.40
N ALA A 465 18.33 -3.11 -18.93
CA ALA A 465 18.31 -4.25 -19.84
C ALA A 465 17.63 -5.50 -19.23
N GLU A 466 17.83 -5.73 -17.94
CA GLU A 466 17.24 -6.86 -17.23
C GLU A 466 15.71 -6.81 -17.15
N HIS A 467 15.09 -5.65 -17.35
CA HIS A 467 13.64 -5.46 -17.32
C HIS A 467 12.98 -5.31 -18.70
N THR A 468 13.75 -5.47 -19.77
CA THR A 468 13.23 -5.33 -21.15
C THR A 468 12.06 -6.28 -21.44
N HIS A 469 12.08 -7.48 -20.87
CA HIS A 469 11.00 -8.46 -21.01
C HIS A 469 9.67 -8.04 -20.35
N GLU A 470 9.73 -7.19 -19.32
CA GLU A 470 8.53 -6.67 -18.65
C GLU A 470 7.87 -5.51 -19.45
N TYR A 471 8.67 -4.76 -20.21
CA TYR A 471 8.28 -3.52 -20.89
C TYR A 471 8.90 -3.39 -22.31
N PRO A 472 8.69 -4.34 -23.22
CA PRO A 472 9.46 -4.39 -24.47
C PRO A 472 9.40 -3.09 -25.27
N PHE A 473 8.19 -2.56 -25.49
CA PHE A 473 8.01 -1.34 -26.29
C PHE A 473 8.53 -0.09 -25.56
N CYS A 474 8.30 0.04 -24.23
CA CYS A 474 8.88 1.13 -23.45
C CYS A 474 10.41 1.10 -23.47
N SER A 475 11.02 -0.08 -23.34
CA SER A 475 12.48 -0.23 -23.36
C SER A 475 13.06 0.10 -24.75
N GLN A 476 12.35 -0.24 -25.82
CA GLN A 476 12.73 0.15 -27.18
C GLN A 476 12.73 1.68 -27.34
N LEU A 477 11.68 2.36 -26.88
CA LEU A 477 11.60 3.82 -26.93
C LEU A 477 12.65 4.50 -26.03
N ALA A 478 12.86 3.94 -24.84
CA ALA A 478 13.83 4.44 -23.87
C ALA A 478 15.29 4.30 -24.36
N ALA A 479 15.59 3.29 -25.18
CA ALA A 479 16.95 3.09 -25.72
C ALA A 479 17.42 4.27 -26.62
N GLY A 480 16.49 5.01 -27.21
CA GLY A 480 16.78 6.20 -28.01
C GLY A 480 16.78 7.52 -27.22
N TRP A 481 16.59 7.46 -25.89
CA TRP A 481 16.41 8.65 -25.08
C TRP A 481 17.72 9.11 -24.41
N ASP A 482 18.12 10.34 -24.69
CA ASP A 482 19.44 10.89 -24.30
C ASP A 482 19.54 11.38 -22.85
N LYS A 483 18.44 11.90 -22.27
CA LYS A 483 18.40 12.51 -20.94
C LYS A 483 17.33 11.88 -20.04
N PRO A 484 17.55 10.66 -19.50
CA PRO A 484 16.53 9.96 -18.68
C PRO A 484 16.05 10.75 -17.47
N TRP A 485 16.90 11.57 -16.88
CA TRP A 485 16.59 12.39 -15.70
C TRP A 485 15.41 13.35 -15.92
N ILE A 486 15.13 13.79 -17.17
CA ILE A 486 13.95 14.60 -17.52
C ILE A 486 12.67 13.85 -17.14
N LEU A 487 12.60 12.57 -17.51
CA LEU A 487 11.47 11.70 -17.23
C LEU A 487 11.36 11.41 -15.71
N TYR A 488 12.49 11.33 -15.02
CA TYR A 488 12.49 11.14 -13.55
C TYR A 488 11.94 12.37 -12.82
N VAL A 489 12.29 13.58 -13.28
CA VAL A 489 11.71 14.82 -12.75
C VAL A 489 10.22 14.87 -13.03
N ALA A 490 9.78 14.56 -14.25
CA ALA A 490 8.36 14.50 -14.59
C ALA A 490 7.62 13.49 -13.70
N ALA A 491 8.17 12.30 -13.48
CA ALA A 491 7.60 11.29 -12.58
C ALA A 491 7.51 11.77 -11.13
N LEU A 492 8.49 12.53 -10.63
CA LEU A 492 8.46 13.08 -9.27
C LEU A 492 7.40 14.19 -9.09
N PHE A 493 7.03 14.88 -10.16
CA PHE A 493 6.17 16.05 -10.08
C PHE A 493 4.75 15.84 -10.64
N HIS A 494 4.44 14.76 -11.38
CA HIS A 494 3.16 14.61 -12.07
C HIS A 494 1.95 14.76 -11.13
N ASP A 495 2.04 14.20 -9.93
CA ASP A 495 0.98 14.19 -8.91
C ASP A 495 1.22 15.12 -7.71
N ILE A 496 2.26 15.95 -7.76
CA ILE A 496 2.69 16.75 -6.60
C ILE A 496 1.67 17.83 -6.19
N GLY A 497 0.73 18.16 -7.07
CA GLY A 497 -0.36 19.11 -6.83
C GLY A 497 -1.58 18.54 -6.11
N LYS A 498 -1.64 17.21 -5.92
CA LYS A 498 -2.79 16.55 -5.28
C LYS A 498 -3.07 17.05 -3.86
N GLY A 499 -4.34 17.13 -3.49
CA GLY A 499 -4.78 17.56 -2.16
C GLY A 499 -4.68 19.06 -1.85
N ARG A 500 -4.38 19.90 -2.83
CA ARG A 500 -4.31 21.38 -2.66
C ARG A 500 -5.57 22.11 -3.08
N GLY A 501 -6.57 21.39 -3.59
CA GLY A 501 -7.75 21.95 -4.24
C GLY A 501 -7.46 22.44 -5.65
N GLY A 502 -8.45 22.35 -6.55
CA GLY A 502 -8.28 22.69 -7.96
C GLY A 502 -7.62 21.59 -8.79
N ASP A 503 -7.19 21.92 -10.00
CA ASP A 503 -6.54 21.02 -10.94
C ASP A 503 -5.09 20.73 -10.52
N HIS A 504 -4.84 19.50 -10.06
CA HIS A 504 -3.52 19.09 -9.58
C HIS A 504 -2.46 19.10 -10.69
N SER A 505 -2.84 18.87 -11.96
CA SER A 505 -1.92 18.89 -13.11
C SER A 505 -1.41 20.32 -13.36
N GLN A 506 -2.29 21.33 -13.28
CA GLN A 506 -1.90 22.73 -13.40
C GLN A 506 -1.02 23.18 -12.21
N ILE A 507 -1.39 22.80 -10.99
CA ILE A 507 -0.60 23.09 -9.80
C ILE A 507 0.77 22.43 -9.91
N GLY A 508 0.83 21.15 -10.33
CA GLY A 508 2.06 20.41 -10.56
C GLY A 508 2.96 21.08 -11.60
N ALA A 509 2.38 21.53 -12.71
CA ALA A 509 3.09 22.26 -13.77
C ALA A 509 3.72 23.57 -13.26
N MET A 510 3.03 24.33 -12.40
CA MET A 510 3.61 25.52 -11.78
C MET A 510 4.78 25.19 -10.84
N GLU A 511 4.64 24.14 -10.03
CA GLU A 511 5.68 23.70 -9.10
C GLU A 511 6.93 23.21 -9.86
N VAL A 512 6.77 22.40 -10.90
CA VAL A 512 7.90 21.88 -11.66
C VAL A 512 8.60 22.96 -12.48
N ARG A 513 7.86 23.93 -13.04
CA ARG A 513 8.44 25.12 -13.69
C ARG A 513 9.33 25.89 -12.72
N ARG A 514 8.86 26.09 -11.47
CA ARG A 514 9.66 26.73 -10.41
C ARG A 514 10.91 25.91 -10.08
N PHE A 515 10.77 24.59 -9.95
CA PHE A 515 11.88 23.68 -9.71
C PHE A 515 12.92 23.77 -10.82
N CYS A 516 12.54 23.63 -12.09
CA CYS A 516 13.45 23.69 -13.23
C CYS A 516 14.24 25.00 -13.26
N ARG A 517 13.57 26.14 -13.07
CA ARG A 517 14.23 27.45 -13.01
C ARG A 517 15.23 27.55 -11.85
N GLN A 518 14.88 27.01 -10.68
CA GLN A 518 15.73 27.05 -9.50
C GLN A 518 16.97 26.14 -9.61
N HIS A 519 16.89 25.07 -10.38
CA HIS A 519 17.95 24.08 -10.57
C HIS A 519 18.73 24.26 -11.88
N GLY A 520 18.51 25.37 -12.60
CA GLY A 520 19.25 25.67 -13.82
C GLY A 520 18.98 24.69 -14.96
N VAL A 521 17.79 24.08 -15.01
CA VAL A 521 17.40 23.21 -16.11
C VAL A 521 17.25 24.03 -17.38
N ASP A 522 17.78 23.53 -18.49
CA ASP A 522 17.67 24.18 -19.79
C ASP A 522 16.20 24.46 -20.18
N ARG A 523 15.99 25.53 -20.96
CA ARG A 523 14.64 26.01 -21.27
C ARG A 523 13.81 25.02 -22.07
N GLU A 524 14.45 24.28 -22.97
CA GLU A 524 13.78 23.27 -23.79
C GLU A 524 13.37 22.06 -22.92
N ASP A 525 14.31 21.53 -22.13
CA ASP A 525 14.08 20.43 -21.20
C ASP A 525 13.01 20.81 -20.15
N ALA A 526 13.06 22.05 -19.63
CA ALA A 526 12.07 22.54 -18.67
C ALA A 526 10.64 22.62 -19.26
N ARG A 527 10.51 23.01 -20.54
CA ARG A 527 9.21 23.03 -21.24
C ARG A 527 8.65 21.61 -21.42
N LEU A 528 9.51 20.64 -21.76
CA LEU A 528 9.11 19.25 -21.87
C LEU A 528 8.63 18.69 -20.54
N ILE A 529 9.40 18.91 -19.46
CA ILE A 529 9.01 18.45 -18.11
C ILE A 529 7.68 19.07 -17.69
N GLU A 530 7.50 20.38 -17.91
CA GLU A 530 6.25 21.08 -17.58
C GLU A 530 5.07 20.54 -18.39
N PHE A 531 5.27 20.29 -19.70
CA PHE A 531 4.28 19.67 -20.57
C PHE A 531 3.86 18.29 -20.05
N LEU A 532 4.83 17.45 -19.71
CA LEU A 532 4.56 16.11 -19.19
C LEU A 532 3.73 16.14 -17.90
N VAL A 533 4.07 17.02 -16.95
CA VAL A 533 3.32 17.14 -15.70
C VAL A 533 1.91 17.68 -15.94
N ARG A 534 1.75 18.66 -16.84
CA ARG A 534 0.44 19.23 -17.17
C ARG A 534 -0.47 18.22 -17.86
N GLU A 535 0.09 17.43 -18.78
CA GLU A 535 -0.65 16.57 -19.70
C GLU A 535 -0.63 15.08 -19.31
N HIS A 536 -0.13 14.73 -18.11
CA HIS A 536 0.08 13.31 -17.74
C HIS A 536 -1.17 12.43 -17.82
N LEU A 537 -2.38 13.00 -17.65
CA LEU A 537 -3.65 12.27 -17.78
C LEU A 537 -4.20 12.22 -19.21
N THR A 538 -3.68 13.06 -20.11
CA THR A 538 -4.29 13.27 -21.44
C THR A 538 -4.25 12.00 -22.29
N MET A 539 -3.09 11.36 -22.41
CA MET A 539 -2.96 10.15 -23.23
C MET A 539 -3.82 9.00 -22.73
N SER A 540 -3.83 8.79 -21.41
CA SER A 540 -4.67 7.78 -20.75
C SER A 540 -6.17 8.05 -20.98
N THR A 541 -6.58 9.32 -20.94
CA THR A 541 -7.96 9.73 -21.15
C THR A 541 -8.39 9.52 -22.61
N VAL A 542 -7.57 9.93 -23.58
CA VAL A 542 -7.86 9.74 -25.00
C VAL A 542 -7.93 8.24 -25.32
N ALA A 543 -6.93 7.45 -24.92
CA ALA A 543 -6.88 6.02 -25.21
C ALA A 543 -8.07 5.23 -24.64
N GLN A 544 -8.60 5.61 -23.48
CA GLN A 544 -9.64 4.83 -22.79
C GLN A 544 -11.06 5.37 -22.99
N LYS A 545 -11.23 6.61 -23.44
CA LYS A 545 -12.54 7.28 -23.48
C LYS A 545 -12.93 7.82 -24.84
N GLN A 546 -12.05 7.77 -25.84
CA GLN A 546 -12.31 8.27 -27.20
C GLN A 546 -12.14 7.17 -28.23
N ASP A 547 -12.78 7.33 -29.39
CA ASP A 547 -12.66 6.40 -30.50
C ASP A 547 -11.35 6.64 -31.25
N LEU A 548 -10.40 5.73 -31.10
CA LEU A 548 -9.09 5.82 -31.76
C LEU A 548 -9.15 5.54 -33.27
N SER A 549 -10.27 5.08 -33.80
CA SER A 549 -10.50 4.95 -35.25
C SER A 549 -10.93 6.27 -35.92
N ASP A 550 -11.29 7.28 -35.14
CA ASP A 550 -11.65 8.61 -35.61
C ASP A 550 -10.38 9.43 -35.92
N PRO A 551 -10.14 9.80 -37.18
CA PRO A 551 -8.98 10.61 -37.56
C PRO A 551 -8.91 11.96 -36.88
N ASP A 552 -10.06 12.59 -36.57
CA ASP A 552 -10.12 13.91 -35.94
C ASP A 552 -9.64 13.83 -34.47
N VAL A 553 -9.94 12.72 -33.79
CA VAL A 553 -9.43 12.45 -32.45
C VAL A 553 -7.89 12.36 -32.45
N ILE A 554 -7.34 11.62 -33.41
CA ILE A 554 -5.88 11.47 -33.54
C ILE A 554 -5.22 12.79 -33.93
N ALA A 555 -5.82 13.55 -34.87
CA ALA A 555 -5.30 14.86 -35.27
C ALA A 555 -5.30 15.87 -34.12
N ALA A 556 -6.38 15.95 -33.36
CA ALA A 556 -6.48 16.83 -32.19
C ALA A 556 -5.45 16.44 -31.10
N PHE A 557 -5.25 15.13 -30.87
CA PHE A 557 -4.25 14.67 -29.93
C PHE A 557 -2.81 14.96 -30.44
N ALA A 558 -2.52 14.73 -31.72
CA ALA A 558 -1.23 15.06 -32.35
C ALA A 558 -0.90 16.55 -32.24
N GLN A 559 -1.88 17.43 -32.51
CA GLN A 559 -1.73 18.88 -32.34
C GLN A 559 -1.39 19.26 -30.88
N ARG A 560 -2.04 18.62 -29.91
CA ARG A 560 -1.79 18.86 -28.48
C ARG A 560 -0.40 18.40 -28.04
N VAL A 561 0.08 17.28 -28.56
CA VAL A 561 1.41 16.72 -28.26
C VAL A 561 2.52 17.51 -28.95
N GLY A 562 2.33 17.91 -30.20
CA GLY A 562 3.17 18.79 -30.99
C GLY A 562 4.37 18.17 -31.68
N ASN A 563 5.06 17.21 -31.09
CA ASN A 563 6.23 16.54 -31.68
C ASN A 563 6.47 15.13 -31.14
N GLU A 564 7.34 14.36 -31.83
CA GLU A 564 7.66 12.97 -31.46
C GLU A 564 8.32 12.84 -30.09
N ARG A 565 9.20 13.78 -29.72
CA ARG A 565 9.88 13.76 -28.42
C ARG A 565 8.87 13.87 -27.27
N ASN A 566 7.91 14.78 -27.38
CA ASN A 566 6.82 14.93 -26.42
C ASN A 566 5.94 13.68 -26.37
N LEU A 567 5.63 13.10 -27.53
CA LEU A 567 4.82 11.88 -27.64
C LEU A 567 5.47 10.70 -26.94
N THR A 568 6.75 10.47 -27.21
CA THR A 568 7.53 9.39 -26.62
C THR A 568 7.63 9.55 -25.09
N ALA A 569 7.95 10.73 -24.63
CA ALA A 569 8.03 11.04 -23.20
C ALA A 569 6.68 10.85 -22.49
N MET A 570 5.58 11.32 -23.11
CA MET A 570 4.23 11.16 -22.60
C MET A 570 3.82 9.70 -22.53
N TYR A 571 4.11 8.90 -23.55
CA TYR A 571 3.83 7.47 -23.56
C TYR A 571 4.54 6.75 -22.39
N LEU A 572 5.85 7.00 -22.23
CA LEU A 572 6.63 6.40 -21.16
C LEU A 572 6.09 6.79 -19.78
N LEU A 573 5.75 8.07 -19.58
CA LEU A 573 5.18 8.54 -18.31
C LEU A 573 3.81 7.92 -18.05
N THR A 574 2.93 7.85 -19.04
CA THR A 574 1.58 7.27 -18.93
C THR A 574 1.63 5.79 -18.56
N VAL A 575 2.51 5.01 -19.20
CA VAL A 575 2.68 3.58 -18.87
C VAL A 575 3.24 3.41 -17.46
N ALA A 576 4.24 4.20 -17.08
CA ALA A 576 4.82 4.16 -15.74
C ALA A 576 3.80 4.50 -14.67
N ASP A 577 2.94 5.50 -14.90
CA ASP A 577 1.90 5.98 -13.99
C ASP A 577 0.81 4.92 -13.80
N ILE A 578 0.19 4.41 -14.87
CA ILE A 578 -0.86 3.40 -14.78
C ILE A 578 -0.37 2.15 -14.04
N ARG A 579 0.84 1.68 -14.35
CA ARG A 579 1.46 0.53 -13.65
C ARG A 579 1.87 0.83 -12.22
N GLY A 580 2.09 2.10 -11.90
CA GLY A 580 2.39 2.59 -10.57
C GLY A 580 1.18 2.73 -9.66
N THR A 581 -0.03 2.74 -10.22
CA THR A 581 -1.28 2.93 -9.46
C THR A 581 -1.67 1.66 -8.69
N SER A 582 -1.71 0.52 -9.36
CA SER A 582 -1.94 -0.79 -8.77
C SER A 582 -1.54 -1.89 -9.77
N PRO A 583 -1.03 -3.04 -9.30
CA PRO A 583 -0.76 -4.19 -10.17
C PRO A 583 -1.99 -4.68 -10.96
N LYS A 584 -3.20 -4.43 -10.44
CA LYS A 584 -4.47 -4.86 -11.04
C LYS A 584 -5.02 -3.87 -12.10
N VAL A 585 -4.49 -2.66 -12.17
CA VAL A 585 -5.00 -1.61 -13.09
C VAL A 585 -4.43 -1.78 -14.49
N TRP A 586 -3.21 -2.28 -14.61
CA TRP A 586 -2.59 -2.58 -15.89
C TRP A 586 -3.06 -3.94 -16.44
N ASN A 587 -3.40 -3.98 -17.71
CA ASN A 587 -3.61 -5.20 -18.47
C ASN A 587 -3.10 -5.02 -19.91
N ALA A 588 -2.95 -6.13 -20.65
CA ALA A 588 -2.43 -6.13 -22.00
C ALA A 588 -3.30 -5.31 -22.97
N TRP A 589 -4.61 -5.26 -22.74
CA TRP A 589 -5.54 -4.46 -23.52
C TRP A 589 -5.25 -2.95 -23.41
N LYS A 590 -5.08 -2.42 -22.19
CA LYS A 590 -4.68 -1.02 -21.99
C LYS A 590 -3.34 -0.71 -22.65
N GLY A 591 -2.39 -1.65 -22.53
CA GLY A 591 -1.11 -1.55 -23.22
C GLY A 591 -1.28 -1.40 -24.73
N LYS A 592 -2.14 -2.23 -25.32
CA LYS A 592 -2.43 -2.19 -26.78
C LYS A 592 -3.08 -0.85 -27.19
N LEU A 593 -4.09 -0.38 -26.45
CA LEU A 593 -4.73 0.91 -26.74
C LEU A 593 -3.74 2.08 -26.74
N LEU A 594 -2.86 2.14 -25.73
CA LEU A 594 -1.84 3.17 -25.63
C LEU A 594 -0.82 3.09 -26.78
N GLU A 595 -0.41 1.88 -27.14
CA GLU A 595 0.52 1.66 -28.25
C GLU A 595 -0.11 2.03 -29.59
N ASP A 596 -1.37 1.70 -29.83
CA ASP A 596 -2.11 2.05 -31.04
C ASP A 596 -2.27 3.57 -31.15
N LEU A 597 -2.64 4.27 -30.08
CA LEU A 597 -2.68 5.73 -30.03
C LEU A 597 -1.30 6.32 -30.33
N TYR A 598 -0.23 5.79 -29.72
CA TYR A 598 1.14 6.25 -29.97
C TYR A 598 1.50 6.14 -31.46
N ARG A 599 1.28 4.96 -32.07
CA ARG A 599 1.63 4.68 -33.47
C ARG A 599 0.81 5.53 -34.43
N ALA A 600 -0.48 5.71 -34.18
CA ALA A 600 -1.36 6.55 -35.01
C ALA A 600 -0.93 8.03 -34.93
N THR A 601 -0.66 8.54 -33.75
CA THR A 601 -0.19 9.90 -33.54
C THR A 601 1.18 10.15 -34.19
N LEU A 602 2.11 9.20 -34.06
CA LEU A 602 3.43 9.29 -34.68
C LEU A 602 3.36 9.43 -36.19
N ARG A 603 2.47 8.66 -36.84
CA ARG A 603 2.22 8.78 -38.32
C ARG A 603 1.71 10.19 -38.67
N THR A 604 0.79 10.73 -37.89
CA THR A 604 0.24 12.08 -38.11
C THR A 604 1.30 13.15 -37.95
N LEU A 605 2.15 13.06 -36.93
CA LEU A 605 3.28 13.99 -36.66
C LEU A 605 4.34 13.92 -37.76
N GLY A 606 4.54 12.75 -38.39
CA GLY A 606 5.46 12.55 -39.54
C GLY A 606 4.94 13.09 -40.89
N GLY A 607 3.83 13.82 -40.91
CA GLY A 607 3.25 14.41 -42.14
C GLY A 607 2.52 13.40 -43.04
N ARG A 608 2.35 12.16 -42.60
CA ARG A 608 1.48 11.16 -43.25
C ARG A 608 0.08 11.29 -42.67
N ALA A 609 -0.74 12.16 -43.25
CA ALA A 609 -2.17 12.15 -42.98
C ALA A 609 -2.70 10.72 -43.18
N PRO A 610 -3.53 10.17 -42.31
CA PRO A 610 -4.14 8.85 -42.53
C PRO A 610 -5.01 8.97 -43.78
N ASP A 611 -4.59 8.36 -44.86
CA ASP A 611 -5.48 8.11 -45.97
C ASP A 611 -6.36 6.92 -45.59
N ALA A 612 -7.55 7.23 -45.08
CA ALA A 612 -8.51 6.23 -44.61
C ALA A 612 -8.82 5.19 -45.70
N ALA A 613 -8.87 5.60 -46.95
CA ALA A 613 -9.11 4.69 -48.05
C ALA A 613 -7.94 3.73 -48.30
N ALA A 614 -6.71 4.25 -48.27
CA ALA A 614 -5.50 3.42 -48.41
C ALA A 614 -5.32 2.45 -47.24
N GLU A 615 -5.66 2.87 -46.01
CA GLU A 615 -5.58 2.04 -44.81
C GLU A 615 -6.62 0.91 -44.83
N ILE A 616 -7.85 1.19 -45.23
CA ILE A 616 -8.90 0.18 -45.41
C ILE A 616 -8.49 -0.86 -46.43
N GLU A 617 -7.99 -0.42 -47.61
CA GLU A 617 -7.55 -1.34 -48.67
C GLU A 617 -6.30 -2.16 -48.24
N ALA A 618 -5.43 -1.60 -47.41
CA ALA A 618 -4.32 -2.34 -46.80
C ALA A 618 -4.83 -3.43 -45.85
N ARG A 619 -5.76 -3.10 -44.94
CA ARG A 619 -6.38 -4.05 -44.00
C ARG A 619 -7.15 -5.15 -44.74
N LYS A 620 -7.90 -4.80 -45.75
CA LYS A 620 -8.61 -5.78 -46.59
C LYS A 620 -7.65 -6.75 -47.27
N ARG A 621 -6.55 -6.25 -47.87
CA ARG A 621 -5.52 -7.10 -48.46
C ARG A 621 -4.86 -8.04 -47.48
N GLU A 622 -4.50 -7.54 -46.29
CA GLU A 622 -3.93 -8.35 -45.22
C GLU A 622 -4.94 -9.41 -44.72
N ALA A 623 -6.20 -9.03 -44.56
CA ALA A 623 -7.27 -9.97 -44.19
C ALA A 623 -7.45 -11.07 -45.22
N LEU A 624 -7.36 -10.75 -46.53
CA LEU A 624 -7.42 -11.75 -47.60
C LEU A 624 -6.25 -12.74 -47.55
N VAL A 625 -5.04 -12.28 -47.21
CA VAL A 625 -3.88 -13.16 -47.03
C VAL A 625 -4.13 -14.12 -45.86
N LEU A 626 -4.67 -13.60 -44.71
CA LEU A 626 -5.02 -14.44 -43.58
C LEU A 626 -6.12 -15.44 -43.87
N LEU A 627 -7.11 -15.08 -44.70
CA LEU A 627 -8.17 -15.98 -45.16
C LEU A 627 -7.64 -17.09 -46.07
N ALA A 628 -6.72 -16.75 -46.99
CA ALA A 628 -6.06 -17.73 -47.83
C ALA A 628 -5.23 -18.75 -47.04
N LEU A 629 -4.50 -18.30 -46.03
CA LEU A 629 -3.78 -19.18 -45.09
C LEU A 629 -4.70 -20.14 -44.32
N ASN A 630 -5.97 -19.80 -44.15
CA ASN A 630 -6.99 -20.64 -43.51
C ASN A 630 -7.84 -21.44 -44.50
N ALA A 631 -7.41 -21.56 -45.78
CA ALA A 631 -8.07 -22.33 -46.84
C ALA A 631 -9.53 -21.95 -47.14
N LEU A 632 -9.92 -20.68 -46.95
CA LEU A 632 -11.24 -20.19 -47.30
C LEU A 632 -11.34 -20.02 -48.86
N PRO A 633 -12.47 -20.36 -49.50
CA PRO A 633 -12.65 -20.15 -50.94
C PRO A 633 -12.41 -18.70 -51.38
N LEU A 634 -11.82 -18.48 -52.54
CA LEU A 634 -11.26 -17.21 -53.01
C LEU A 634 -12.27 -16.04 -53.03
N GLU A 635 -13.55 -16.26 -53.05
CA GLU A 635 -14.59 -15.22 -53.11
C GLU A 635 -15.57 -15.24 -51.90
N ALA A 636 -15.31 -16.10 -50.91
CA ALA A 636 -16.19 -16.28 -49.75
C ALA A 636 -16.41 -15.00 -48.91
N HIS A 637 -15.50 -14.05 -48.99
CA HIS A 637 -15.59 -12.78 -48.29
C HIS A 637 -16.60 -11.79 -48.91
N LYS A 638 -16.86 -11.89 -50.20
CA LYS A 638 -17.60 -10.86 -50.97
C LYS A 638 -19.00 -10.61 -50.44
N ALA A 639 -19.76 -11.66 -50.10
CA ALA A 639 -21.13 -11.53 -49.63
C ALA A 639 -21.18 -10.77 -48.29
N LEU A 640 -20.31 -11.07 -47.36
CA LEU A 640 -20.25 -10.38 -46.07
C LEU A 640 -19.75 -8.95 -46.24
N TRP A 641 -18.64 -8.75 -46.96
CA TRP A 641 -18.03 -7.42 -47.09
C TRP A 641 -18.91 -6.42 -47.85
N ALA A 642 -19.81 -6.89 -48.72
CA ALA A 642 -20.79 -6.04 -49.38
C ALA A 642 -21.86 -5.48 -48.43
N THR A 643 -22.06 -6.07 -47.25
CA THR A 643 -22.98 -5.59 -46.24
C THR A 643 -22.33 -4.68 -45.19
N LEU A 644 -20.98 -4.58 -45.19
CA LEU A 644 -20.21 -3.83 -44.22
C LEU A 644 -19.75 -2.49 -44.79
N ASP A 645 -19.80 -1.45 -44.00
CA ASP A 645 -19.41 -0.11 -44.40
C ASP A 645 -17.96 0.24 -44.03
N VAL A 646 -17.56 1.44 -44.39
CA VAL A 646 -16.23 1.99 -44.12
C VAL A 646 -15.90 1.98 -42.60
N SER A 647 -16.89 2.24 -41.75
CA SER A 647 -16.69 2.33 -40.29
C SER A 647 -16.28 0.99 -39.68
N TYR A 648 -16.83 -0.12 -40.22
CA TYR A 648 -16.43 -1.45 -39.80
C TYR A 648 -14.94 -1.72 -40.08
N PHE A 649 -14.49 -1.46 -41.30
CA PHE A 649 -13.08 -1.71 -41.72
C PHE A 649 -12.09 -0.79 -41.00
N MET A 650 -12.53 0.40 -40.58
CA MET A 650 -11.72 1.31 -39.79
C MET A 650 -11.56 0.84 -38.33
N ARG A 651 -12.58 0.19 -37.75
CA ARG A 651 -12.62 -0.21 -36.34
C ARG A 651 -12.02 -1.60 -36.06
N HIS A 652 -11.82 -2.43 -37.11
CA HIS A 652 -11.32 -3.78 -36.94
C HIS A 652 -9.96 -3.97 -37.61
N GLU A 653 -9.07 -4.69 -36.95
CA GLU A 653 -7.79 -5.09 -37.51
C GLU A 653 -7.96 -6.22 -38.54
N ALA A 654 -6.98 -6.41 -39.43
CA ALA A 654 -7.03 -7.44 -40.47
C ALA A 654 -7.29 -8.85 -39.91
N ALA A 655 -6.75 -9.16 -38.74
CA ALA A 655 -6.98 -10.44 -38.04
C ALA A 655 -8.42 -10.60 -37.55
N ASP A 656 -9.07 -9.51 -37.10
CA ASP A 656 -10.49 -9.52 -36.73
C ASP A 656 -11.38 -9.69 -37.94
N ILE A 657 -11.10 -8.92 -39.00
CA ILE A 657 -11.85 -9.00 -40.29
C ILE A 657 -11.77 -10.42 -40.86
N ALA A 658 -10.58 -11.02 -40.86
CA ALA A 658 -10.40 -12.40 -41.35
C ALA A 658 -11.16 -13.40 -40.45
N TRP A 659 -11.13 -13.24 -39.14
CA TRP A 659 -11.82 -14.10 -38.18
C TRP A 659 -13.35 -14.00 -38.35
N HIS A 660 -13.90 -12.79 -38.42
CA HIS A 660 -15.33 -12.56 -38.67
C HIS A 660 -15.73 -13.19 -40.03
N THR A 661 -14.98 -12.92 -41.09
CA THR A 661 -15.27 -13.44 -42.43
C THR A 661 -15.28 -14.97 -42.47
N ARG A 662 -14.30 -15.60 -41.82
CA ARG A 662 -14.20 -17.06 -41.71
C ARG A 662 -15.44 -17.70 -41.13
N HIS A 663 -16.00 -17.12 -40.08
CA HIS A 663 -17.14 -17.68 -39.38
C HIS A 663 -18.49 -17.25 -39.94
N LEU A 664 -18.57 -16.09 -40.61
CA LEU A 664 -19.83 -15.51 -41.11
C LEU A 664 -20.09 -15.69 -42.61
N SER A 665 -19.07 -16.04 -43.39
CA SER A 665 -19.21 -16.14 -44.85
C SER A 665 -20.37 -17.01 -45.33
N ARG A 666 -20.77 -18.02 -44.56
CA ARG A 666 -21.88 -18.94 -44.82
C ARG A 666 -23.18 -18.57 -44.09
N HIS A 667 -23.16 -17.53 -43.27
CA HIS A 667 -24.28 -17.13 -42.39
C HIS A 667 -24.80 -15.72 -42.68
N VAL A 668 -24.37 -15.13 -43.82
CA VAL A 668 -24.79 -13.77 -44.18
C VAL A 668 -26.30 -13.72 -44.37
N GLY A 669 -26.99 -12.89 -43.58
CA GLY A 669 -28.45 -12.75 -43.56
C GLY A 669 -29.22 -13.92 -42.90
N ALA A 670 -28.53 -14.81 -42.21
CA ALA A 670 -29.18 -15.91 -41.48
C ALA A 670 -30.02 -15.39 -40.31
N PRO A 671 -31.24 -15.91 -40.11
CA PRO A 671 -32.11 -15.47 -39.00
C PRO A 671 -31.63 -15.92 -37.60
N GLN A 672 -30.81 -16.97 -37.55
CA GLN A 672 -30.25 -17.46 -36.27
C GLN A 672 -29.01 -16.65 -35.88
N PRO A 673 -28.86 -16.31 -34.60
CA PRO A 673 -27.66 -15.63 -34.13
C PRO A 673 -26.43 -16.55 -34.25
N VAL A 674 -25.30 -15.97 -34.61
CA VAL A 674 -24.00 -16.63 -34.62
C VAL A 674 -23.13 -15.98 -33.56
N VAL A 675 -22.73 -16.75 -32.54
CA VAL A 675 -21.81 -16.32 -31.51
C VAL A 675 -20.53 -17.13 -31.63
N ARG A 676 -19.40 -16.45 -31.68
CA ARG A 676 -18.07 -17.07 -31.66
C ARG A 676 -17.18 -16.35 -30.68
N ALA A 677 -16.40 -17.13 -29.96
CA ALA A 677 -15.43 -16.63 -28.99
C ALA A 677 -14.04 -17.17 -29.31
N ARG A 678 -13.03 -16.39 -29.03
CA ARG A 678 -11.61 -16.80 -29.09
C ARG A 678 -10.84 -16.16 -27.96
N GLN A 679 -9.69 -16.73 -27.65
CA GLN A 679 -8.76 -16.05 -26.75
C GLN A 679 -8.33 -14.72 -27.39
N SER A 680 -8.27 -13.66 -26.60
CA SER A 680 -7.85 -12.34 -27.07
C SER A 680 -6.42 -12.40 -27.62
N LEU A 681 -6.20 -11.77 -28.79
CA LEU A 681 -4.86 -11.62 -29.36
C LEU A 681 -3.94 -10.76 -28.47
N ALA A 682 -4.51 -9.95 -27.58
CA ALA A 682 -3.79 -9.17 -26.57
C ALA A 682 -3.36 -10.00 -25.33
N GLY A 683 -3.64 -11.32 -25.29
CA GLY A 683 -3.16 -12.25 -24.28
C GLY A 683 -4.04 -12.41 -23.04
N GLU A 684 -4.97 -11.51 -22.78
CA GLU A 684 -5.87 -11.57 -21.61
C GLU A 684 -7.34 -11.56 -22.02
N GLY A 685 -8.13 -12.51 -21.50
CA GLY A 685 -9.57 -12.57 -21.71
C GLY A 685 -10.00 -13.20 -23.03
N LEU A 686 -11.28 -13.02 -23.35
CA LEU A 686 -11.93 -13.53 -24.56
C LEU A 686 -12.35 -12.37 -25.48
N GLN A 687 -12.21 -12.58 -26.76
CA GLN A 687 -12.87 -11.77 -27.79
C GLN A 687 -14.09 -12.54 -28.27
N VAL A 688 -15.27 -11.91 -28.16
CA VAL A 688 -16.57 -12.52 -28.48
C VAL A 688 -17.21 -11.74 -29.62
N MET A 689 -17.55 -12.43 -30.72
CA MET A 689 -18.28 -11.89 -31.86
C MET A 689 -19.73 -12.36 -31.77
N VAL A 690 -20.65 -11.44 -31.98
CA VAL A 690 -22.09 -11.69 -32.11
C VAL A 690 -22.55 -11.17 -33.47
N TYR A 691 -23.17 -12.02 -34.28
CA TYR A 691 -23.85 -11.65 -35.50
C TYR A 691 -25.29 -12.11 -35.45
N ALA A 692 -26.22 -11.18 -35.47
CA ALA A 692 -27.66 -11.48 -35.32
C ALA A 692 -28.49 -10.41 -36.05
N PRO A 693 -29.77 -10.70 -36.41
CA PRO A 693 -30.69 -9.64 -36.82
C PRO A 693 -30.73 -8.52 -35.76
N ASP A 694 -30.59 -7.27 -36.19
CA ASP A 694 -30.63 -6.14 -35.29
C ASP A 694 -32.05 -6.00 -34.71
N GLN A 695 -32.15 -5.96 -33.39
CA GLN A 695 -33.41 -5.87 -32.65
C GLN A 695 -33.29 -4.97 -31.44
N ALA A 696 -34.41 -4.40 -31.01
CA ALA A 696 -34.43 -3.61 -29.80
C ALA A 696 -33.85 -4.41 -28.62
N ASP A 697 -33.01 -3.75 -27.80
CA ASP A 697 -32.35 -4.31 -26.61
C ASP A 697 -31.30 -5.41 -26.84
N LEU A 698 -30.88 -5.71 -28.10
CA LEU A 698 -29.85 -6.71 -28.36
C LEU A 698 -28.57 -6.44 -27.57
N PHE A 699 -28.05 -5.21 -27.68
CA PHE A 699 -26.83 -4.79 -26.95
C PHE A 699 -27.00 -4.91 -25.43
N ALA A 700 -28.14 -4.45 -24.89
CA ALA A 700 -28.43 -4.53 -23.46
C ALA A 700 -28.51 -6.00 -22.98
N ARG A 701 -29.03 -6.89 -23.79
CA ARG A 701 -29.12 -8.34 -23.53
C ARG A 701 -27.75 -8.99 -23.48
N ILE A 702 -26.88 -8.65 -24.42
CA ILE A 702 -25.50 -9.13 -24.45
C ILE A 702 -24.74 -8.65 -23.20
N CYS A 703 -24.86 -7.37 -22.87
CA CYS A 703 -24.23 -6.80 -21.68
C CYS A 703 -24.75 -7.45 -20.38
N SER A 704 -26.06 -7.70 -20.27
CA SER A 704 -26.68 -8.39 -19.14
C SER A 704 -26.16 -9.83 -18.99
N TYR A 705 -25.97 -10.54 -20.12
CA TYR A 705 -25.36 -11.87 -20.09
C TYR A 705 -23.95 -11.81 -19.49
N PHE A 706 -23.07 -10.94 -19.99
CA PHE A 706 -21.69 -10.84 -19.50
C PHE A 706 -21.64 -10.47 -18.02
N ASP A 707 -22.48 -9.54 -17.57
CA ASP A 707 -22.55 -9.16 -16.16
C ASP A 707 -22.94 -10.36 -15.27
N ARG A 708 -23.96 -11.13 -15.65
CA ARG A 708 -24.43 -12.31 -14.89
C ARG A 708 -23.44 -13.47 -14.93
N ALA A 709 -22.74 -13.65 -16.04
CA ALA A 709 -21.69 -14.66 -16.21
C ALA A 709 -20.38 -14.29 -15.52
N GLY A 710 -20.31 -13.11 -14.88
CA GLY A 710 -19.11 -12.67 -14.15
C GLY A 710 -17.98 -12.15 -15.02
N PHE A 711 -18.28 -11.72 -16.25
CA PHE A 711 -17.31 -11.07 -17.11
C PHE A 711 -17.37 -9.55 -16.98
N SER A 712 -16.23 -8.91 -17.10
CA SER A 712 -16.10 -7.46 -17.28
C SER A 712 -15.86 -7.16 -18.74
N ILE A 713 -16.67 -6.28 -19.34
CA ILE A 713 -16.49 -5.81 -20.70
C ILE A 713 -15.41 -4.72 -20.68
N LEU A 714 -14.34 -4.92 -21.45
CA LEU A 714 -13.26 -3.97 -21.60
C LEU A 714 -13.47 -3.05 -22.81
N ASP A 715 -14.01 -3.60 -23.90
CA ASP A 715 -14.30 -2.90 -25.14
C ASP A 715 -15.51 -3.53 -25.83
N ALA A 716 -16.28 -2.71 -26.54
CA ALA A 716 -17.38 -3.15 -27.37
C ALA A 716 -17.40 -2.36 -28.69
N ARG A 717 -17.28 -3.07 -29.80
CA ARG A 717 -17.37 -2.50 -31.13
C ARG A 717 -18.72 -2.93 -31.72
N VAL A 718 -19.64 -2.00 -31.74
CA VAL A 718 -21.00 -2.21 -32.23
C VAL A 718 -21.10 -1.73 -33.67
N HIS A 719 -21.63 -2.59 -34.54
CA HIS A 719 -21.78 -2.27 -35.95
C HIS A 719 -23.08 -2.89 -36.49
N THR A 720 -23.94 -2.05 -37.10
CA THR A 720 -25.12 -2.52 -37.83
C THR A 720 -24.81 -2.55 -39.33
N ALA A 721 -24.81 -3.74 -39.91
CA ALA A 721 -24.55 -3.94 -41.32
C ALA A 721 -25.76 -3.49 -42.19
N ASN A 722 -25.52 -3.18 -43.46
CA ASN A 722 -26.53 -2.68 -44.40
C ASN A 722 -27.68 -3.67 -44.66
N ASN A 723 -27.51 -4.93 -44.30
CA ASN A 723 -28.55 -5.97 -44.39
C ASN A 723 -29.40 -6.08 -43.09
N GLY A 724 -29.30 -5.13 -42.17
CA GLY A 724 -30.08 -5.12 -40.92
C GLY A 724 -29.63 -6.13 -39.86
N HIS A 725 -28.38 -6.60 -39.95
CA HIS A 725 -27.77 -7.44 -38.91
C HIS A 725 -26.78 -6.64 -38.08
N ALA A 726 -26.79 -6.84 -36.77
CA ALA A 726 -25.74 -6.39 -35.88
C ALA A 726 -24.52 -7.33 -36.01
N LEU A 727 -23.34 -6.76 -36.08
CA LEU A 727 -22.04 -7.46 -35.99
C LEU A 727 -21.25 -6.81 -34.85
N ASP A 728 -21.43 -7.31 -33.68
CA ASP A 728 -20.84 -6.74 -32.46
C ASP A 728 -19.63 -7.57 -32.00
N THR A 729 -18.58 -6.90 -31.57
CA THR A 729 -17.38 -7.55 -31.06
C THR A 729 -17.08 -7.04 -29.67
N PHE A 730 -17.01 -7.94 -28.68
CA PHE A 730 -16.75 -7.63 -27.28
C PHE A 730 -15.39 -8.18 -26.86
N GLN A 731 -14.64 -7.38 -26.14
CA GLN A 731 -13.47 -7.82 -25.41
C GLN A 731 -13.86 -7.97 -23.94
N VAL A 732 -13.79 -9.19 -23.39
CA VAL A 732 -14.26 -9.49 -22.03
C VAL A 732 -13.20 -10.22 -21.21
N VAL A 733 -13.17 -9.98 -19.91
CA VAL A 733 -12.29 -10.68 -18.95
C VAL A 733 -13.12 -11.29 -17.85
N ALA A 734 -12.81 -12.53 -17.48
CA ALA A 734 -13.44 -13.20 -16.34
C ALA A 734 -12.90 -12.60 -15.00
N SER A 735 -13.78 -12.46 -14.02
CA SER A 735 -13.43 -11.99 -12.67
C SER A 735 -12.67 -13.04 -11.84
N ALA A 736 -12.57 -14.30 -12.30
CA ALA A 736 -11.90 -15.42 -11.65
C ALA A 736 -10.70 -15.91 -12.48
N GLN A 737 -9.76 -16.62 -11.84
CA GLN A 737 -8.44 -17.00 -12.37
C GLN A 737 -8.45 -17.65 -13.77
N PRO A 738 -7.41 -17.38 -14.61
CA PRO A 738 -7.38 -17.70 -16.05
C PRO A 738 -6.88 -19.12 -16.37
N GLY A 739 -7.44 -20.17 -15.75
CA GLY A 739 -6.95 -21.56 -15.96
C GLY A 739 -7.59 -22.33 -17.14
N HIS A 740 -8.80 -21.95 -17.64
CA HIS A 740 -9.58 -22.80 -18.54
C HIS A 740 -10.29 -22.03 -19.68
N TYR A 741 -9.57 -21.19 -20.44
CA TYR A 741 -10.18 -20.42 -21.52
C TYR A 741 -10.90 -21.24 -22.59
N ARG A 742 -10.52 -22.49 -22.88
CA ARG A 742 -11.21 -23.34 -23.85
C ARG A 742 -12.63 -23.71 -23.42
N GLU A 743 -12.81 -24.05 -22.16
CA GLU A 743 -14.13 -24.39 -21.59
C GLU A 743 -15.01 -23.15 -21.54
N LEU A 744 -14.44 -22.00 -21.15
CA LEU A 744 -15.14 -20.71 -21.12
C LEU A 744 -15.59 -20.28 -22.54
N THR A 745 -14.81 -20.56 -23.59
CA THR A 745 -15.14 -20.23 -24.96
C THR A 745 -16.44 -20.92 -25.39
N HIS A 746 -16.51 -22.23 -25.22
CA HIS A 746 -17.72 -23.00 -25.57
C HIS A 746 -18.94 -22.61 -24.72
N MET A 747 -18.75 -22.37 -23.45
CA MET A 747 -19.82 -21.91 -22.56
C MET A 747 -20.39 -20.56 -23.05
N VAL A 748 -19.52 -19.57 -23.33
CA VAL A 748 -19.93 -18.25 -23.79
C VAL A 748 -20.66 -18.35 -25.14
N GLU A 749 -20.15 -19.15 -26.09
CA GLU A 749 -20.78 -19.33 -27.40
C GLU A 749 -22.21 -19.88 -27.27
N SER A 750 -22.41 -20.95 -26.49
CA SER A 750 -23.70 -21.62 -26.36
C SER A 750 -24.70 -20.82 -25.52
N ASP A 751 -24.25 -20.27 -24.38
CA ASP A 751 -25.16 -19.61 -23.45
C ASP A 751 -25.57 -18.22 -23.91
N LEU A 752 -24.66 -17.46 -24.53
CA LEU A 752 -24.98 -16.15 -25.11
C LEU A 752 -25.91 -16.30 -26.32
N MET A 753 -25.67 -17.29 -27.20
CA MET A 753 -26.54 -17.59 -28.31
C MET A 753 -27.97 -17.88 -27.82
N ARG A 754 -28.10 -18.74 -26.81
CA ARG A 754 -29.41 -19.06 -26.19
C ARG A 754 -30.05 -17.81 -25.57
N ALA A 755 -29.28 -16.95 -24.90
CA ALA A 755 -29.79 -15.72 -24.32
C ALA A 755 -30.33 -14.72 -25.33
N ILE A 756 -29.77 -14.71 -26.55
CA ILE A 756 -30.25 -13.89 -27.67
C ILE A 756 -31.52 -14.50 -28.28
N GLU A 757 -31.58 -15.84 -28.46
CA GLU A 757 -32.71 -16.53 -29.08
C GLU A 757 -33.98 -16.55 -28.19
N THR A 758 -33.82 -16.64 -26.87
CA THR A 758 -34.97 -16.85 -25.95
C THR A 758 -35.90 -15.66 -25.87
N GLY A 759 -35.47 -14.45 -26.27
CA GLY A 759 -36.32 -13.25 -26.18
C GLY A 759 -36.84 -12.98 -24.75
N GLY A 760 -37.80 -12.10 -24.60
CA GLY A 760 -38.42 -11.81 -23.29
C GLY A 760 -37.81 -10.59 -22.57
N PRO A 761 -38.30 -10.23 -21.37
CA PRO A 761 -37.84 -9.07 -20.64
C PRO A 761 -36.36 -9.19 -20.28
N LEU A 762 -35.68 -8.06 -20.25
CA LEU A 762 -34.25 -8.01 -19.81
C LEU A 762 -34.15 -8.54 -18.38
N PRO A 763 -33.22 -9.47 -18.11
CA PRO A 763 -32.98 -9.92 -16.73
C PRO A 763 -32.50 -8.76 -15.86
N GLU A 764 -32.83 -8.79 -14.55
CA GLU A 764 -32.30 -7.83 -13.61
C GLU A 764 -30.75 -7.91 -13.53
N PRO A 765 -30.08 -6.76 -13.34
CA PRO A 765 -28.64 -6.73 -13.16
C PRO A 765 -28.18 -7.66 -12.03
N ALA A 766 -27.01 -8.27 -12.17
CA ALA A 766 -26.45 -9.13 -11.13
C ALA A 766 -26.20 -8.35 -9.84
N VAL A 767 -26.79 -8.81 -8.74
CA VAL A 767 -26.52 -8.25 -7.40
C VAL A 767 -25.13 -8.67 -6.98
N ARG A 768 -24.11 -7.91 -7.36
CA ARG A 768 -22.75 -8.12 -6.90
C ARG A 768 -22.66 -7.67 -5.44
N ARG A 769 -22.62 -8.64 -4.51
CA ARG A 769 -22.02 -8.37 -3.20
C ARG A 769 -20.55 -8.02 -3.48
N VAL A 770 -20.20 -6.75 -3.36
CA VAL A 770 -18.80 -6.30 -3.40
C VAL A 770 -18.11 -6.97 -2.22
N SER A 771 -17.50 -8.12 -2.47
CA SER A 771 -16.58 -8.73 -1.51
C SER A 771 -15.37 -7.80 -1.44
N ARG A 772 -15.35 -6.97 -0.42
CA ARG A 772 -14.20 -6.14 -0.04
C ARG A 772 -13.16 -7.06 0.61
N ARG A 773 -12.38 -7.77 -0.20
CA ARG A 773 -11.16 -8.44 0.23
C ARG A 773 -9.95 -7.66 -0.22
#